data_6ec174ffd2c644c2e50c7c1f9ac02aa9
#
_entry.id   6ec174ffd2c644c2e50c7c1f9ac02aa9
#
_cell.length_a   1.000
_cell.length_b   1.000
_cell.length_c   1.000
_cell.angle_alpha   90.00
_cell.angle_beta   90.00
_cell.angle_gamma   90.00
#
_symmetry.space_group_name_H-M   'P 1'
#
loop_
_entity.id
_entity.type
_entity.pdbx_description
1 polymer ?
#
loop_
_entity_poly.entity_id
_entity_poly.type
_entity_poly.pdbx_seq_one_letter_code
_entity_poly.pdbx_strand_id
1 'polypeptide(L)'
;MNVRARPSHEAPASGVPGLATPLFDGFWIGGFEGADHVNGHGRPLDPNRHNGHRQRADEDYAALRRLGIRTVRETIGWRLSHPGERQHDAAIVAQAQLAARHGLRVIWTLMHYGWPPGIDPFVRPEEFIDAFARHCRRVAGLLRGIDGPPAVYQPINEISFLAWAASSTGLIHPHVPRGPEAGDRLKRVLVRAALRGTDAIWREAPSARIVHTDPLVSVVPPRGAGPAATLAAEAAHDSQFHAWDMLCGRTAPELGGALHYLDVVGVNYYHDNQWEAHSGARLHWHLDDPRRRPFEDLIADLDRRYGRPICLTETGHVGQGRGEWLDHIVGGVIASQARGVSIGGLCLYPVIDRPDWQNATHWHHAGLWDVPGAAHGDFTRQLCRPYAARLQFWQHALRDTAAALPAARAASSASASAPSPASPSHLSTSADLSMNPLIVFSHLRWDFVYQRPQQVLSRLAAERDVFFVEEPMPGAASARLETYAPCSGVVVLRMHLPGTAAGFGDEHMAGVLALLRAYLAAHEIDDYLLWFYTPMAYPLAQGLSPRGMVYDCMDELAAFDFAPRALIERETALLGEADLVFAGGHSLYEAKRRRHPDVHCFPSSVDHAHFGQAGVPDHPDQQALPRPRLGYYGVIDERLDLALIAALAEARPEWQIVMVGPLAKIDPAGLPRRANLHWMGQRRYDELPAFLSGWDICLMPFALNDATRLISPTKTLEYLAAGKPVVTTPIPDVAHQHPDLLAVARTPEDFVAACEAILGRDATQKAAFGASARAAVSQTSWERTAAAMALLLRRLDVAPALPVAPPMQPAADSGVELVAAP
;
A
#
# COMPACT_ATOMS: atom_id res chain seq x y z
N MET A 1 -48.52 15.19 -15.17
CA MET A 1 -48.14 14.63 -13.87
C MET A 1 -46.85 15.29 -13.45
N ASN A 2 -46.91 16.12 -12.41
CA ASN A 2 -45.77 16.94 -11.98
C ASN A 2 -44.72 16.06 -11.30
N VAL A 3 -43.60 15.87 -11.98
CA VAL A 3 -42.38 15.27 -11.37
C VAL A 3 -41.71 16.42 -10.59
N ARG A 4 -41.78 16.38 -9.26
CA ARG A 4 -40.99 17.26 -8.39
C ARG A 4 -39.52 16.95 -8.60
N ALA A 5 -38.75 17.92 -9.06
CA ALA A 5 -37.29 17.89 -9.08
C ALA A 5 -36.78 17.73 -7.64
N ARG A 6 -35.90 16.75 -7.42
CA ARG A 6 -35.13 16.61 -6.16
C ARG A 6 -34.13 17.77 -6.08
N PRO A 7 -33.83 18.29 -4.87
CA PRO A 7 -32.90 19.42 -4.72
C PRO A 7 -31.50 18.99 -5.16
N SER A 8 -30.86 19.84 -5.96
CA SER A 8 -29.45 19.78 -6.32
C SER A 8 -28.62 19.99 -5.06
N HIS A 9 -27.74 19.00 -4.75
CA HIS A 9 -26.71 19.20 -3.73
C HIS A 9 -25.67 20.19 -4.27
N GLU A 10 -25.58 21.35 -3.65
CA GLU A 10 -24.48 22.30 -3.84
C GLU A 10 -23.16 21.65 -3.39
N ALA A 11 -22.12 21.78 -4.21
CA ALA A 11 -20.77 21.33 -3.88
C ALA A 11 -20.18 22.19 -2.75
N PRO A 12 -19.58 21.62 -1.71
CA PRO A 12 -18.91 22.40 -0.68
C PRO A 12 -17.56 22.92 -1.17
N ALA A 13 -17.28 24.17 -0.82
CA ALA A 13 -16.03 24.86 -1.08
C ALA A 13 -14.84 24.19 -0.38
N SER A 14 -13.67 24.28 -1.02
CA SER A 14 -12.34 23.81 -0.67
C SER A 14 -11.99 23.84 0.83
N GLY A 15 -11.80 22.66 1.42
CA GLY A 15 -11.21 22.43 2.74
C GLY A 15 -10.58 21.03 2.76
N VAL A 16 -9.52 20.83 3.54
CA VAL A 16 -8.72 19.62 3.70
C VAL A 16 -9.58 18.34 3.79
N PRO A 17 -9.23 17.23 3.09
CA PRO A 17 -10.11 16.08 2.90
C PRO A 17 -10.23 15.21 4.17
N GLY A 18 -11.42 15.28 4.78
CA GLY A 18 -11.90 14.19 5.64
C GLY A 18 -12.64 13.15 4.80
N LEU A 19 -12.86 11.94 5.33
CA LEU A 19 -13.69 10.93 4.67
C LEU A 19 -15.01 11.54 4.21
N ALA A 20 -15.40 11.28 2.96
CA ALA A 20 -16.73 11.60 2.47
C ALA A 20 -17.79 11.04 3.41
N THR A 21 -18.90 11.75 3.55
CA THR A 21 -20.04 11.25 4.32
C THR A 21 -20.41 9.86 3.80
N PRO A 22 -20.47 8.83 4.66
CA PRO A 22 -20.83 7.47 4.22
C PRO A 22 -22.18 7.48 3.51
N LEU A 23 -22.27 6.73 2.40
CA LEU A 23 -23.52 6.57 1.65
C LEU A 23 -24.56 5.75 2.43
N PHE A 24 -24.09 4.96 3.39
CA PHE A 24 -24.87 3.99 4.18
C PHE A 24 -24.58 4.20 5.67
N ASP A 25 -24.94 3.23 6.52
CA ASP A 25 -24.79 3.33 7.99
C ASP A 25 -23.33 3.22 8.48
N GLY A 26 -22.37 3.16 7.56
CA GLY A 26 -20.94 3.18 7.80
C GLY A 26 -20.15 3.07 6.50
N PHE A 27 -18.88 3.47 6.53
CA PHE A 27 -17.99 3.39 5.38
C PHE A 27 -17.62 1.94 5.03
N TRP A 28 -17.42 1.08 6.07
CA TRP A 28 -17.04 -0.31 5.91
C TRP A 28 -18.25 -1.20 5.70
N ILE A 29 -18.21 -2.02 4.66
CA ILE A 29 -19.28 -2.90 4.24
C ILE A 29 -18.74 -4.34 4.24
N GLY A 30 -19.51 -5.29 4.72
CA GLY A 30 -19.18 -6.71 4.64
C GLY A 30 -20.01 -7.43 3.58
N GLY A 31 -19.37 -7.99 2.55
CA GLY A 31 -20.08 -8.68 1.49
C GLY A 31 -20.06 -10.20 1.65
N PHE A 32 -21.19 -10.84 1.42
CA PHE A 32 -21.30 -12.29 1.36
C PHE A 32 -21.33 -12.76 -0.10
N GLU A 33 -20.60 -13.84 -0.42
CA GLU A 33 -20.52 -14.35 -1.78
C GLU A 33 -21.90 -14.76 -2.31
N GLY A 34 -22.33 -14.15 -3.40
CA GLY A 34 -23.70 -14.31 -3.90
C GLY A 34 -23.82 -14.95 -5.27
N ALA A 35 -22.74 -15.36 -5.92
CA ALA A 35 -22.76 -15.93 -7.26
C ALA A 35 -23.64 -17.20 -7.31
N ASP A 36 -24.82 -17.10 -7.92
CA ASP A 36 -25.83 -18.15 -7.97
C ASP A 36 -26.03 -18.77 -9.36
N HIS A 37 -25.06 -18.62 -10.25
CA HIS A 37 -25.14 -19.15 -11.63
C HIS A 37 -24.93 -20.67 -11.71
N VAL A 38 -25.17 -21.22 -12.89
CA VAL A 38 -24.74 -22.58 -13.26
C VAL A 38 -23.36 -22.46 -13.86
N ASN A 39 -22.34 -23.14 -13.30
CA ASN A 39 -20.95 -23.03 -13.74
C ASN A 39 -20.65 -23.78 -15.03
N GLY A 40 -19.41 -23.64 -15.56
CA GLY A 40 -18.98 -24.28 -16.81
C GLY A 40 -19.09 -25.83 -16.86
N HIS A 41 -19.23 -26.47 -15.70
CA HIS A 41 -19.45 -27.92 -15.56
C HIS A 41 -20.94 -28.28 -15.41
N GLY A 42 -21.87 -27.35 -15.58
CA GLY A 42 -23.32 -27.57 -15.43
C GLY A 42 -23.78 -27.70 -13.98
N ARG A 43 -22.95 -27.30 -13.01
CA ARG A 43 -23.31 -27.35 -11.57
C ARG A 43 -23.90 -26.04 -11.12
N PRO A 44 -25.09 -26.03 -10.51
CA PRO A 44 -25.68 -24.83 -9.93
C PRO A 44 -24.96 -24.44 -8.65
N LEU A 45 -24.56 -23.16 -8.53
CA LEU A 45 -23.85 -22.63 -7.38
C LEU A 45 -24.81 -22.07 -6.33
N ASP A 46 -24.40 -22.22 -5.07
CA ASP A 46 -24.98 -21.56 -3.89
C ASP A 46 -23.86 -21.42 -2.84
N PRO A 47 -22.98 -20.44 -2.99
CA PRO A 47 -21.81 -20.28 -2.10
C PRO A 47 -22.18 -20.12 -0.63
N ASN A 48 -23.27 -19.40 -0.33
CA ASN A 48 -23.74 -19.18 1.03
C ASN A 48 -24.26 -20.46 1.72
N ARG A 49 -24.70 -21.44 0.93
CA ARG A 49 -24.96 -22.78 1.44
C ARG A 49 -23.66 -23.57 1.66
N HIS A 50 -22.72 -23.48 0.70
CA HIS A 50 -21.46 -24.23 0.74
C HIS A 50 -20.54 -23.78 1.88
N ASN A 51 -20.54 -22.50 2.23
CA ASN A 51 -19.76 -21.97 3.34
C ASN A 51 -20.53 -21.90 4.67
N GLY A 52 -21.76 -22.35 4.71
CA GLY A 52 -22.60 -22.42 5.91
C GLY A 52 -23.19 -21.06 6.35
N HIS A 53 -23.07 -19.98 5.56
CA HIS A 53 -23.61 -18.68 5.94
C HIS A 53 -25.14 -18.73 6.15
N ARG A 54 -25.87 -19.45 5.30
CA ARG A 54 -27.34 -19.57 5.45
C ARG A 54 -27.78 -20.14 6.81
N GLN A 55 -26.97 -21.03 7.43
CA GLN A 55 -27.26 -21.60 8.74
C GLN A 55 -26.73 -20.76 9.89
N ARG A 56 -25.69 -19.99 9.66
CA ARG A 56 -24.93 -19.26 10.69
C ARG A 56 -25.02 -17.73 10.54
N ALA A 57 -25.99 -17.21 9.78
CA ALA A 57 -26.14 -15.79 9.53
C ALA A 57 -26.22 -14.95 10.82
N ASP A 58 -26.84 -15.47 11.88
CA ASP A 58 -26.94 -14.82 13.19
C ASP A 58 -25.55 -14.58 13.81
N GLU A 59 -24.70 -15.62 13.79
CA GLU A 59 -23.34 -15.56 14.32
C GLU A 59 -22.45 -14.67 13.44
N ASP A 60 -22.57 -14.77 12.10
CA ASP A 60 -21.80 -14.00 11.14
C ASP A 60 -22.13 -12.49 11.25
N TYR A 61 -23.41 -12.13 11.38
CA TYR A 61 -23.84 -10.75 11.59
C TYR A 61 -23.36 -10.20 12.94
N ALA A 62 -23.47 -10.99 14.01
CA ALA A 62 -22.93 -10.62 15.30
C ALA A 62 -21.40 -10.39 15.25
N ALA A 63 -20.67 -11.24 14.49
CA ALA A 63 -19.22 -11.11 14.33
C ALA A 63 -18.85 -9.84 13.57
N LEU A 64 -19.54 -9.49 12.48
CA LEU A 64 -19.33 -8.25 11.74
C LEU A 64 -19.61 -7.02 12.60
N ARG A 65 -20.67 -7.05 13.42
CA ARG A 65 -20.99 -5.95 14.35
C ARG A 65 -19.88 -5.73 15.38
N ARG A 66 -19.30 -6.81 15.93
CA ARG A 66 -18.14 -6.71 16.84
C ARG A 66 -16.92 -6.06 16.18
N LEU A 67 -16.75 -6.25 14.88
CA LEU A 67 -15.69 -5.58 14.09
C LEU A 67 -16.11 -4.17 13.61
N GLY A 68 -17.23 -3.61 14.10
CA GLY A 68 -17.63 -2.24 13.77
C GLY A 68 -18.28 -2.07 12.39
N ILE A 69 -18.55 -3.14 11.66
CA ILE A 69 -19.24 -3.11 10.37
C ILE A 69 -20.75 -3.01 10.62
N ARG A 70 -21.40 -2.02 9.98
CA ARG A 70 -22.82 -1.73 10.12
C ARG A 70 -23.61 -1.87 8.83
N THR A 71 -22.95 -2.06 7.71
CA THR A 71 -23.58 -2.29 6.40
C THR A 71 -23.08 -3.62 5.86
N VAL A 72 -23.97 -4.41 5.31
CA VAL A 72 -23.63 -5.68 4.64
C VAL A 72 -24.22 -5.71 3.24
N ARG A 73 -23.60 -6.48 2.35
CA ARG A 73 -24.14 -6.78 1.03
C ARG A 73 -24.53 -8.24 0.96
N GLU A 74 -25.80 -8.49 0.65
CA GLU A 74 -26.42 -9.81 0.57
C GLU A 74 -27.00 -10.06 -0.82
N THR A 75 -27.04 -11.31 -1.21
CA THR A 75 -27.65 -11.72 -2.47
C THR A 75 -28.92 -12.55 -2.20
N ILE A 76 -30.03 -12.10 -2.75
CA ILE A 76 -31.26 -12.86 -2.77
C ILE A 76 -31.18 -14.02 -3.75
N GLY A 77 -30.57 -13.78 -4.92
CA GLY A 77 -30.37 -14.76 -5.97
C GLY A 77 -31.66 -15.07 -6.74
N TRP A 78 -31.82 -14.49 -7.93
CA TRP A 78 -33.05 -14.69 -8.70
C TRP A 78 -33.27 -16.15 -9.11
N ARG A 79 -32.21 -16.88 -9.45
CA ARG A 79 -32.30 -18.33 -9.73
C ARG A 79 -32.78 -19.14 -8.55
N LEU A 80 -32.33 -18.77 -7.34
CA LEU A 80 -32.63 -19.47 -6.09
C LEU A 80 -34.00 -19.12 -5.53
N SER A 81 -34.60 -17.99 -5.91
CA SER A 81 -35.86 -17.48 -5.40
C SER A 81 -36.98 -17.58 -6.43
N HIS A 82 -37.26 -18.82 -6.92
CA HIS A 82 -38.24 -19.04 -7.97
C HIS A 82 -39.65 -18.59 -7.53
N PRO A 83 -40.44 -17.94 -8.41
CA PRO A 83 -41.82 -17.53 -8.11
C PRO A 83 -42.70 -18.76 -7.80
N GLY A 84 -43.37 -18.74 -6.65
CA GLY A 84 -44.34 -19.77 -6.22
C GLY A 84 -43.96 -20.60 -5.00
N GLU A 85 -42.72 -20.51 -4.50
CA GLU A 85 -42.32 -21.16 -3.26
C GLU A 85 -42.38 -20.18 -2.09
N ARG A 86 -43.46 -20.26 -1.29
CA ARG A 86 -43.66 -19.48 -0.06
C ARG A 86 -42.47 -19.61 0.92
N GLN A 87 -41.75 -20.71 0.87
CA GLN A 87 -40.56 -20.94 1.70
C GLN A 87 -39.43 -19.96 1.39
N HIS A 88 -39.22 -19.59 0.10
CA HIS A 88 -38.18 -18.62 -0.28
C HIS A 88 -38.54 -17.21 0.18
N ASP A 89 -39.79 -16.79 0.04
CA ASP A 89 -40.25 -15.49 0.54
C ASP A 89 -40.06 -15.35 2.04
N ALA A 90 -40.42 -16.40 2.80
CA ALA A 90 -40.22 -16.44 4.24
C ALA A 90 -38.73 -16.39 4.62
N ALA A 91 -37.85 -17.05 3.86
CA ALA A 91 -36.39 -17.00 4.07
C ALA A 91 -35.81 -15.59 3.84
N ILE A 92 -36.23 -14.91 2.77
CA ILE A 92 -35.82 -13.52 2.49
C ILE A 92 -36.22 -12.58 3.64
N VAL A 93 -37.47 -12.67 4.07
CA VAL A 93 -38.01 -11.87 5.18
C VAL A 93 -37.28 -12.19 6.49
N ALA A 94 -37.05 -13.47 6.79
CA ALA A 94 -36.32 -13.88 7.99
C ALA A 94 -34.90 -13.36 8.02
N GLN A 95 -34.17 -13.39 6.89
CA GLN A 95 -32.82 -12.87 6.76
C GLN A 95 -32.78 -11.33 6.95
N ALA A 96 -33.72 -10.62 6.35
CA ALA A 96 -33.84 -9.16 6.52
C ALA A 96 -34.13 -8.78 7.98
N GLN A 97 -35.09 -9.48 8.62
CA GLN A 97 -35.40 -9.30 10.04
C GLN A 97 -34.20 -9.61 10.94
N LEU A 98 -33.42 -10.65 10.59
CA LEU A 98 -32.21 -11.00 11.31
C LEU A 98 -31.17 -9.88 11.21
N ALA A 99 -30.89 -9.37 10.02
CA ALA A 99 -29.98 -8.24 9.81
C ALA A 99 -30.46 -7.00 10.60
N ALA A 100 -31.75 -6.70 10.57
CA ALA A 100 -32.34 -5.58 11.31
C ALA A 100 -32.17 -5.75 12.83
N ARG A 101 -32.34 -6.96 13.39
CA ARG A 101 -32.09 -7.24 14.82
C ARG A 101 -30.61 -6.94 15.22
N HIS A 102 -29.68 -7.19 14.32
CA HIS A 102 -28.26 -6.84 14.53
C HIS A 102 -27.96 -5.36 14.24
N GLY A 103 -28.96 -4.55 13.85
CA GLY A 103 -28.77 -3.15 13.45
C GLY A 103 -27.87 -3.02 12.23
N LEU A 104 -27.97 -3.92 11.28
CA LEU A 104 -27.25 -3.90 10.01
C LEU A 104 -28.12 -3.31 8.90
N ARG A 105 -27.56 -2.41 8.11
CA ARG A 105 -28.08 -1.98 6.81
C ARG A 105 -27.74 -3.04 5.78
N VAL A 106 -28.64 -3.39 4.88
CA VAL A 106 -28.39 -4.37 3.82
C VAL A 106 -28.44 -3.71 2.45
N ILE A 107 -27.44 -4.01 1.60
CA ILE A 107 -27.47 -3.77 0.16
C ILE A 107 -27.92 -5.08 -0.49
N TRP A 108 -29.12 -5.10 -1.02
CA TRP A 108 -29.73 -6.30 -1.58
C TRP A 108 -29.39 -6.46 -3.06
N THR A 109 -28.54 -7.42 -3.41
CA THR A 109 -28.27 -7.84 -4.79
C THR A 109 -29.39 -8.78 -5.24
N LEU A 110 -30.17 -8.39 -6.26
CA LEU A 110 -31.34 -9.13 -6.70
C LEU A 110 -31.02 -10.23 -7.72
N MET A 111 -30.01 -10.01 -8.55
CA MET A 111 -29.45 -11.02 -9.46
C MET A 111 -27.91 -10.95 -9.41
N HIS A 112 -27.29 -12.10 -9.04
CA HIS A 112 -25.84 -12.25 -9.03
C HIS A 112 -25.46 -13.40 -9.97
N TYR A 113 -25.63 -13.12 -11.28
CA TYR A 113 -25.38 -13.94 -12.47
C TYR A 113 -26.39 -15.05 -12.78
N GLY A 114 -27.17 -15.54 -11.81
CA GLY A 114 -28.14 -16.61 -12.05
C GLY A 114 -29.54 -16.12 -12.37
N TRP A 115 -30.21 -16.77 -13.32
CA TRP A 115 -31.63 -16.58 -13.59
C TRP A 115 -32.38 -17.91 -13.63
N PRO A 116 -33.72 -17.92 -13.46
CA PRO A 116 -34.50 -19.14 -13.39
C PRO A 116 -34.44 -19.98 -14.65
N PRO A 117 -34.47 -21.33 -14.54
CA PRO A 117 -34.58 -22.21 -15.70
C PRO A 117 -35.82 -21.87 -16.56
N GLY A 118 -35.72 -22.01 -17.85
CA GLY A 118 -36.80 -21.76 -18.80
C GLY A 118 -36.97 -20.30 -19.24
N ILE A 119 -36.27 -19.36 -18.62
CA ILE A 119 -36.20 -17.94 -19.05
C ILE A 119 -34.85 -17.70 -19.74
N ASP A 120 -34.86 -17.51 -21.05
CA ASP A 120 -33.63 -17.34 -21.87
C ASP A 120 -33.56 -15.90 -22.42
N PRO A 121 -32.61 -15.06 -21.94
CA PRO A 121 -32.46 -13.69 -22.41
C PRO A 121 -32.00 -13.57 -23.86
N PHE A 122 -31.41 -14.63 -24.43
CA PHE A 122 -30.98 -14.66 -25.85
C PHE A 122 -32.13 -14.99 -26.81
N VAL A 123 -33.13 -15.72 -26.35
CA VAL A 123 -34.24 -16.21 -27.16
C VAL A 123 -35.52 -15.40 -26.95
N ARG A 124 -35.81 -15.05 -25.69
CA ARG A 124 -37.01 -14.31 -25.28
C ARG A 124 -36.67 -13.11 -24.40
N PRO A 125 -36.01 -12.09 -24.93
CA PRO A 125 -35.50 -10.94 -24.17
C PRO A 125 -36.61 -10.17 -23.42
N GLU A 126 -37.78 -9.95 -24.01
CA GLU A 126 -38.87 -9.22 -23.37
C GLU A 126 -39.46 -10.00 -22.20
N GLU A 127 -39.60 -11.31 -22.32
CA GLU A 127 -40.06 -12.18 -21.22
C GLU A 127 -39.05 -12.14 -20.05
N PHE A 128 -37.76 -12.16 -20.34
CA PHE A 128 -36.71 -12.04 -19.33
C PHE A 128 -36.82 -10.69 -18.59
N ILE A 129 -36.91 -9.57 -19.34
CA ILE A 129 -37.02 -8.22 -18.78
C ILE A 129 -38.25 -8.11 -17.85
N ASP A 130 -39.42 -8.55 -18.33
CA ASP A 130 -40.66 -8.47 -17.55
C ASP A 130 -40.64 -9.40 -16.33
N ALA A 131 -40.06 -10.60 -16.45
CA ALA A 131 -39.92 -11.54 -15.33
C ALA A 131 -38.98 -10.98 -14.26
N PHE A 132 -37.87 -10.36 -14.65
CA PHE A 132 -36.94 -9.70 -13.73
C PHE A 132 -37.58 -8.51 -13.02
N ALA A 133 -38.32 -7.67 -13.74
CA ALA A 133 -39.05 -6.56 -13.14
C ALA A 133 -40.09 -7.04 -12.10
N ARG A 134 -40.81 -8.16 -12.40
CA ARG A 134 -41.71 -8.80 -11.41
C ARG A 134 -40.94 -9.29 -10.18
N HIS A 135 -39.79 -9.89 -10.36
CA HIS A 135 -38.92 -10.32 -9.26
C HIS A 135 -38.50 -9.13 -8.38
N CYS A 136 -37.98 -8.05 -8.98
CA CYS A 136 -37.60 -6.82 -8.28
C CYS A 136 -38.79 -6.23 -7.48
N ARG A 137 -39.97 -6.15 -8.10
CA ARG A 137 -41.17 -5.66 -7.43
C ARG A 137 -41.56 -6.53 -6.23
N ARG A 138 -41.57 -7.88 -6.40
CA ARG A 138 -41.87 -8.85 -5.34
C ARG A 138 -40.94 -8.66 -4.14
N VAL A 139 -39.61 -8.62 -4.39
CA VAL A 139 -38.63 -8.48 -3.32
C VAL A 139 -38.75 -7.14 -2.61
N ALA A 140 -38.87 -6.03 -3.34
CA ALA A 140 -39.05 -4.71 -2.73
C ALA A 140 -40.33 -4.65 -1.87
N GLY A 141 -41.40 -5.33 -2.31
CA GLY A 141 -42.65 -5.44 -1.54
C GLY A 141 -42.50 -6.28 -0.26
N LEU A 142 -41.76 -7.40 -0.31
CA LEU A 142 -41.49 -8.26 0.87
C LEU A 142 -40.64 -7.54 1.92
N LEU A 143 -39.70 -6.72 1.51
CA LEU A 143 -38.76 -6.03 2.39
C LEU A 143 -39.30 -4.68 2.90
N ARG A 144 -40.45 -4.24 2.41
CA ARG A 144 -41.04 -2.97 2.81
C ARG A 144 -41.26 -2.90 4.32
N GLY A 145 -40.64 -1.89 4.96
CA GLY A 145 -40.78 -1.62 6.39
C GLY A 145 -39.93 -2.50 7.30
N ILE A 146 -39.13 -3.42 6.75
CA ILE A 146 -38.15 -4.22 7.51
C ILE A 146 -36.82 -3.48 7.55
N ASP A 147 -36.30 -3.10 6.38
CA ASP A 147 -35.11 -2.25 6.29
C ASP A 147 -35.50 -0.80 6.61
N GLY A 148 -34.74 -0.14 7.50
CA GLY A 148 -34.94 1.28 7.75
C GLY A 148 -34.74 2.10 6.47
N PRO A 149 -35.48 3.24 6.29
CA PRO A 149 -35.31 4.09 5.12
C PRO A 149 -33.95 4.79 5.10
N PRO A 150 -33.29 4.97 3.91
CA PRO A 150 -33.72 4.36 2.64
C PRO A 150 -33.25 2.91 2.51
N ALA A 151 -34.08 2.04 1.97
CA ALA A 151 -33.65 0.71 1.54
C ALA A 151 -32.65 0.82 0.37
N VAL A 152 -31.75 -0.15 0.23
CA VAL A 152 -30.69 -0.13 -0.78
C VAL A 152 -30.73 -1.39 -1.63
N TYR A 153 -30.82 -1.22 -2.95
CA TYR A 153 -30.88 -2.33 -3.89
C TYR A 153 -29.79 -2.22 -4.96
N GLN A 154 -29.26 -3.36 -5.31
CA GLN A 154 -28.41 -3.59 -6.49
C GLN A 154 -29.15 -4.53 -7.44
N PRO A 155 -29.78 -4.02 -8.51
CA PRO A 155 -30.62 -4.86 -9.37
C PRO A 155 -29.85 -6.04 -9.99
N ILE A 156 -28.75 -5.78 -10.67
CA ILE A 156 -27.91 -6.78 -11.34
C ILE A 156 -26.45 -6.54 -10.96
N ASN A 157 -25.73 -7.59 -10.55
CA ASN A 157 -24.29 -7.52 -10.35
C ASN A 157 -23.56 -7.65 -11.71
N GLU A 158 -22.64 -6.72 -11.99
CA GLU A 158 -21.70 -6.75 -13.08
C GLU A 158 -22.31 -7.09 -14.46
N ILE A 159 -23.13 -6.20 -14.97
CA ILE A 159 -23.80 -6.36 -16.28
C ILE A 159 -22.79 -6.67 -17.39
N SER A 160 -21.63 -5.98 -17.40
CA SER A 160 -20.61 -6.17 -18.43
C SER A 160 -19.90 -7.51 -18.33
N PHE A 161 -19.55 -7.93 -17.09
CA PHE A 161 -18.96 -9.25 -16.85
C PHE A 161 -19.94 -10.38 -17.19
N LEU A 162 -21.19 -10.28 -16.71
CA LEU A 162 -22.21 -11.29 -16.98
C LEU A 162 -22.45 -11.47 -18.48
N ALA A 163 -22.55 -10.37 -19.22
CA ALA A 163 -22.73 -10.40 -20.68
C ALA A 163 -21.56 -11.11 -21.37
N TRP A 164 -20.33 -10.82 -20.97
CA TRP A 164 -19.13 -11.47 -21.50
C TRP A 164 -19.03 -12.95 -21.09
N ALA A 165 -19.22 -13.27 -19.82
CA ALA A 165 -19.08 -14.62 -19.30
C ALA A 165 -20.13 -15.61 -19.87
N ALA A 166 -21.36 -15.14 -20.06
CA ALA A 166 -22.45 -15.96 -20.61
C ALA A 166 -22.43 -16.07 -22.14
N SER A 167 -21.72 -15.18 -22.88
CA SER A 167 -21.75 -15.17 -24.34
C SER A 167 -20.43 -15.55 -24.99
N SER A 168 -19.30 -15.36 -24.32
CA SER A 168 -17.97 -15.46 -24.96
C SER A 168 -17.08 -16.56 -24.39
N THR A 169 -17.34 -17.05 -23.15
CA THR A 169 -16.40 -17.95 -22.46
C THR A 169 -16.97 -19.32 -22.10
N GLY A 170 -18.27 -19.49 -22.02
CA GLY A 170 -18.88 -20.70 -21.47
C GLY A 170 -18.68 -20.89 -19.96
N LEU A 171 -18.16 -19.89 -19.24
CA LEU A 171 -17.95 -19.90 -17.80
C LEU A 171 -19.28 -19.95 -17.02
N ILE A 172 -20.28 -19.27 -17.56
CA ILE A 172 -21.64 -19.16 -17.01
C ILE A 172 -22.62 -19.67 -18.06
N HIS A 173 -23.75 -20.26 -17.62
CA HIS A 173 -24.80 -20.70 -18.55
C HIS A 173 -25.22 -19.56 -19.52
N PRO A 174 -25.61 -19.87 -20.76
CA PRO A 174 -25.98 -21.19 -21.29
C PRO A 174 -24.83 -22.09 -21.75
N HIS A 175 -23.58 -21.80 -21.48
CA HIS A 175 -22.38 -22.59 -21.76
C HIS A 175 -22.02 -22.77 -23.25
N VAL A 176 -22.70 -22.08 -24.14
CA VAL A 176 -22.42 -22.10 -25.57
C VAL A 176 -21.90 -20.72 -25.96
N PRO A 177 -20.59 -20.56 -26.20
CA PRO A 177 -20.04 -19.28 -26.66
C PRO A 177 -20.71 -18.86 -27.97
N ARG A 178 -21.25 -17.64 -27.99
CA ARG A 178 -21.97 -17.03 -29.10
C ARG A 178 -21.25 -15.82 -29.70
N GLY A 179 -20.12 -15.45 -29.10
CA GLY A 179 -19.26 -14.36 -29.55
C GLY A 179 -19.65 -12.95 -29.07
N PRO A 180 -18.81 -11.95 -29.38
CA PRO A 180 -18.94 -10.57 -28.89
C PRO A 180 -20.28 -9.90 -29.22
N GLU A 181 -20.81 -10.08 -30.41
CA GLU A 181 -22.10 -9.50 -30.79
C GLU A 181 -23.27 -10.03 -29.98
N ALA A 182 -23.22 -11.30 -29.55
CA ALA A 182 -24.21 -11.85 -28.63
C ALA A 182 -24.05 -11.26 -27.24
N GLY A 183 -22.81 -10.96 -26.81
CA GLY A 183 -22.50 -10.25 -25.59
C GLY A 183 -23.09 -8.85 -25.56
N ASP A 184 -22.95 -8.09 -26.63
CA ASP A 184 -23.54 -6.76 -26.73
C ASP A 184 -25.07 -6.80 -26.71
N ARG A 185 -25.67 -7.74 -27.42
CA ARG A 185 -27.13 -7.93 -27.34
C ARG A 185 -27.58 -8.28 -25.92
N LEU A 186 -26.91 -9.20 -25.25
CA LEU A 186 -27.23 -9.56 -23.89
C LEU A 186 -27.05 -8.37 -22.94
N LYS A 187 -25.95 -7.60 -23.07
CA LYS A 187 -25.71 -6.40 -22.26
C LYS A 187 -26.89 -5.42 -22.36
N ARG A 188 -27.40 -5.16 -23.58
CA ARG A 188 -28.56 -4.29 -23.81
C ARG A 188 -29.84 -4.84 -23.14
N VAL A 189 -30.06 -6.16 -23.18
CA VAL A 189 -31.19 -6.82 -22.48
C VAL A 189 -31.06 -6.65 -20.96
N LEU A 190 -29.86 -6.86 -20.41
CA LEU A 190 -29.60 -6.71 -18.96
C LEU A 190 -29.76 -5.25 -18.50
N VAL A 191 -29.30 -4.28 -19.30
CA VAL A 191 -29.54 -2.85 -19.01
C VAL A 191 -31.02 -2.53 -18.98
N ARG A 192 -31.82 -2.97 -19.96
CA ARG A 192 -33.27 -2.79 -19.97
C ARG A 192 -33.93 -3.48 -18.77
N ALA A 193 -33.49 -4.67 -18.42
CA ALA A 193 -33.97 -5.38 -17.25
C ALA A 193 -33.64 -4.60 -15.95
N ALA A 194 -32.44 -4.05 -15.82
CA ALA A 194 -32.04 -3.24 -14.69
C ALA A 194 -32.88 -1.94 -14.58
N LEU A 195 -33.13 -1.22 -15.69
CA LEU A 195 -34.01 -0.04 -15.74
C LEU A 195 -35.44 -0.37 -15.31
N ARG A 196 -36.05 -1.39 -15.90
CA ARG A 196 -37.42 -1.83 -15.56
C ARG A 196 -37.51 -2.38 -14.12
N GLY A 197 -36.46 -3.07 -13.66
CA GLY A 197 -36.33 -3.52 -12.29
C GLY A 197 -36.26 -2.36 -11.30
N THR A 198 -35.47 -1.34 -11.61
CA THR A 198 -35.35 -0.10 -10.81
C THR A 198 -36.69 0.62 -10.72
N ASP A 199 -37.42 0.80 -11.83
CA ASP A 199 -38.77 1.36 -11.80
C ASP A 199 -39.73 0.56 -10.91
N ALA A 200 -39.62 -0.77 -10.98
CA ALA A 200 -40.43 -1.67 -10.18
C ALA A 200 -40.12 -1.54 -8.67
N ILE A 201 -38.84 -1.39 -8.32
CA ILE A 201 -38.38 -1.12 -6.94
C ILE A 201 -38.94 0.22 -6.44
N TRP A 202 -38.78 1.31 -7.22
CA TRP A 202 -39.25 2.63 -6.80
C TRP A 202 -40.76 2.76 -6.67
N ARG A 203 -41.53 1.95 -7.37
CA ARG A 203 -42.99 1.88 -7.14
C ARG A 203 -43.35 1.33 -5.76
N GLU A 204 -42.55 0.38 -5.25
CA GLU A 204 -42.77 -0.25 -3.93
C GLU A 204 -42.06 0.49 -2.79
N ALA A 205 -40.88 1.06 -3.09
CA ALA A 205 -40.02 1.81 -2.17
C ALA A 205 -39.49 3.10 -2.82
N PRO A 206 -40.26 4.21 -2.85
CA PRO A 206 -39.93 5.42 -3.61
C PRO A 206 -38.64 6.13 -3.18
N SER A 207 -38.18 5.91 -1.94
CA SER A 207 -36.94 6.48 -1.40
C SER A 207 -35.75 5.54 -1.53
N ALA A 208 -35.91 4.37 -2.13
CA ALA A 208 -34.84 3.39 -2.25
C ALA A 208 -33.64 3.94 -3.02
N ARG A 209 -32.43 3.66 -2.52
CA ARG A 209 -31.18 3.93 -3.21
C ARG A 209 -30.86 2.76 -4.15
N ILE A 210 -30.33 3.09 -5.30
CA ILE A 210 -29.98 2.11 -6.32
C ILE A 210 -28.48 2.17 -6.58
N VAL A 211 -27.82 1.01 -6.47
CA VAL A 211 -26.40 0.84 -6.77
C VAL A 211 -26.28 0.03 -8.07
N HIS A 212 -25.68 0.61 -9.08
CA HIS A 212 -25.35 -0.10 -10.31
C HIS A 212 -23.86 -0.42 -10.36
N THR A 213 -23.54 -1.70 -10.25
CA THR A 213 -22.18 -2.20 -10.10
C THR A 213 -21.66 -2.85 -11.37
N ASP A 214 -20.44 -2.47 -11.75
CA ASP A 214 -19.66 -3.15 -12.81
C ASP A 214 -18.18 -3.21 -12.44
N PRO A 215 -17.36 -4.08 -13.07
CA PRO A 215 -15.93 -4.13 -12.82
C PRO A 215 -15.23 -2.85 -13.27
N LEU A 216 -14.35 -2.33 -12.42
CA LEU A 216 -13.39 -1.29 -12.80
C LEU A 216 -12.11 -1.96 -13.30
N VAL A 217 -11.72 -1.70 -14.53
CA VAL A 217 -10.57 -2.39 -15.14
C VAL A 217 -9.59 -1.43 -15.81
N SER A 218 -8.36 -1.88 -16.02
CA SER A 218 -7.42 -1.21 -16.91
C SER A 218 -6.86 -2.22 -17.91
N VAL A 219 -7.11 -1.97 -19.19
CA VAL A 219 -6.58 -2.79 -20.29
C VAL A 219 -5.53 -1.96 -21.01
N VAL A 220 -4.31 -2.50 -21.09
CA VAL A 220 -3.17 -1.81 -21.69
C VAL A 220 -2.68 -2.51 -22.94
N PRO A 221 -2.08 -1.81 -23.90
CA PRO A 221 -1.50 -2.45 -25.07
C PRO A 221 -0.26 -3.29 -24.70
N PRO A 222 0.09 -4.31 -25.50
CA PRO A 222 1.36 -5.03 -25.39
C PRO A 222 2.55 -4.07 -25.49
N ARG A 223 3.69 -4.44 -24.85
CA ARG A 223 4.93 -3.66 -24.98
C ARG A 223 5.36 -3.60 -26.46
N GLY A 224 5.62 -2.38 -26.95
CA GLY A 224 5.98 -2.17 -28.36
C GLY A 224 4.82 -2.31 -29.35
N ALA A 225 3.58 -2.23 -28.89
CA ALA A 225 2.39 -2.31 -29.75
C ALA A 225 2.36 -1.22 -30.80
N GLY A 226 2.00 -1.59 -32.01
CA GLY A 226 1.69 -0.62 -33.07
C GLY A 226 0.33 0.05 -32.88
N PRO A 227 0.01 1.09 -33.69
CA PRO A 227 -1.21 1.90 -33.51
C PRO A 227 -2.51 1.10 -33.47
N ALA A 228 -2.65 0.07 -34.29
CA ALA A 228 -3.86 -0.76 -34.32
C ALA A 228 -4.08 -1.56 -33.01
N ALA A 229 -3.02 -2.13 -32.45
CA ALA A 229 -3.10 -2.87 -31.18
C ALA A 229 -3.33 -1.91 -29.98
N THR A 230 -2.78 -0.70 -30.04
CA THR A 230 -3.05 0.35 -29.05
C THR A 230 -4.52 0.75 -29.07
N LEU A 231 -5.08 1.05 -30.23
CA LEU A 231 -6.50 1.39 -30.39
C LEU A 231 -7.42 0.25 -29.93
N ALA A 232 -7.06 -1.01 -30.22
CA ALA A 232 -7.83 -2.16 -29.74
C ALA A 232 -7.80 -2.29 -28.20
N ALA A 233 -6.67 -2.00 -27.57
CA ALA A 233 -6.55 -1.99 -26.09
C ALA A 233 -7.37 -0.85 -25.47
N GLU A 234 -7.36 0.34 -26.08
CA GLU A 234 -8.18 1.49 -25.66
C GLU A 234 -9.68 1.16 -25.75
N ALA A 235 -10.12 0.56 -26.88
CA ALA A 235 -11.51 0.14 -27.04
C ALA A 235 -11.91 -0.94 -26.00
N ALA A 236 -11.02 -1.87 -25.69
CA ALA A 236 -11.24 -2.87 -24.64
C ALA A 236 -11.30 -2.22 -23.25
N HIS A 237 -10.44 -1.22 -22.98
CA HIS A 237 -10.49 -0.43 -21.73
C HIS A 237 -11.80 0.35 -21.60
N ASP A 238 -12.25 1.01 -22.66
CA ASP A 238 -13.47 1.81 -22.66
C ASP A 238 -14.75 0.97 -22.53
N SER A 239 -14.68 -0.31 -22.87
CA SER A 239 -15.84 -1.22 -22.79
C SER A 239 -16.39 -1.38 -21.36
N GLN A 240 -15.60 -1.09 -20.34
CA GLN A 240 -16.02 -1.08 -18.93
C GLN A 240 -17.12 -0.06 -18.63
N PHE A 241 -17.17 1.05 -19.39
CA PHE A 241 -18.15 2.13 -19.17
C PHE A 241 -19.50 1.86 -19.84
N HIS A 242 -19.58 0.89 -20.77
CA HIS A 242 -20.74 0.70 -21.62
C HIS A 242 -22.05 0.48 -20.85
N ALA A 243 -22.05 -0.31 -19.76
CA ALA A 243 -23.28 -0.55 -19.01
C ALA A 243 -23.74 0.72 -18.28
N TRP A 244 -22.86 1.43 -17.59
CA TRP A 244 -23.19 2.68 -16.93
C TRP A 244 -23.61 3.78 -17.92
N ASP A 245 -22.95 3.87 -19.10
CA ASP A 245 -23.32 4.80 -20.16
C ASP A 245 -24.74 4.55 -20.69
N MET A 246 -25.11 3.27 -20.89
CA MET A 246 -26.48 2.91 -21.31
C MET A 246 -27.50 3.21 -20.19
N LEU A 247 -27.17 2.87 -18.93
CA LEU A 247 -28.05 3.13 -17.77
C LEU A 247 -28.33 4.62 -17.59
N CYS A 248 -27.33 5.49 -17.81
CA CYS A 248 -27.52 6.93 -17.70
C CYS A 248 -27.92 7.64 -19.01
N GLY A 249 -28.11 6.91 -20.11
CA GLY A 249 -28.56 7.43 -21.39
C GLY A 249 -27.49 8.17 -22.21
N ARG A 250 -26.19 8.04 -21.86
CA ARG A 250 -25.08 8.60 -22.64
C ARG A 250 -24.90 7.88 -23.99
N THR A 251 -25.16 6.58 -23.99
CA THR A 251 -25.17 5.75 -25.20
C THR A 251 -26.46 4.96 -25.25
N ALA A 252 -26.88 4.55 -26.46
CA ALA A 252 -28.08 3.77 -26.71
C ALA A 252 -29.35 4.35 -26.02
N PRO A 253 -29.70 5.61 -26.24
CA PRO A 253 -30.82 6.27 -25.56
C PRO A 253 -32.16 5.56 -25.80
N GLU A 254 -32.30 4.79 -26.86
CA GLU A 254 -33.47 3.96 -27.16
C GLU A 254 -33.75 2.87 -26.11
N LEU A 255 -32.80 2.55 -25.24
CA LEU A 255 -33.01 1.61 -24.11
C LEU A 255 -33.79 2.27 -22.96
N GLY A 256 -33.97 3.59 -22.97
CA GLY A 256 -34.70 4.33 -21.94
C GLY A 256 -33.87 4.74 -20.73
N GLY A 257 -32.54 4.63 -20.82
CA GLY A 257 -31.61 5.10 -19.78
C GLY A 257 -31.68 6.61 -19.59
N ALA A 258 -31.42 7.07 -18.35
CA ALA A 258 -31.32 8.48 -18.00
C ALA A 258 -30.50 8.64 -16.72
N LEU A 259 -29.90 9.82 -16.54
CA LEU A 259 -28.94 10.09 -15.43
C LEU A 259 -29.51 9.76 -14.04
N HIS A 260 -30.81 9.89 -13.84
CA HIS A 260 -31.43 9.59 -12.54
C HIS A 260 -31.42 8.10 -12.17
N TYR A 261 -31.29 7.18 -13.15
CA TYR A 261 -31.14 5.76 -12.88
C TYR A 261 -29.76 5.43 -12.28
N LEU A 262 -28.74 6.21 -12.63
CA LEU A 262 -27.39 6.05 -12.04
C LEU A 262 -27.31 6.83 -10.72
N ASP A 263 -27.95 6.30 -9.66
CA ASP A 263 -28.02 6.93 -8.34
C ASP A 263 -26.66 6.81 -7.61
N VAL A 264 -26.11 5.59 -7.53
CA VAL A 264 -24.77 5.30 -7.00
C VAL A 264 -24.01 4.44 -8.00
N VAL A 265 -22.79 4.84 -8.33
CA VAL A 265 -21.87 4.02 -9.14
C VAL A 265 -21.18 3.01 -8.21
N GLY A 266 -21.53 1.74 -8.39
CA GLY A 266 -20.87 0.63 -7.71
C GLY A 266 -19.66 0.15 -8.51
N VAL A 267 -18.56 -0.10 -7.82
CA VAL A 267 -17.30 -0.52 -8.43
C VAL A 267 -16.83 -1.83 -7.82
N ASN A 268 -16.57 -2.85 -8.64
CA ASN A 268 -15.87 -4.05 -8.22
C ASN A 268 -14.43 -3.98 -8.71
N TYR A 269 -13.46 -3.99 -7.79
CA TYR A 269 -12.07 -3.87 -8.12
C TYR A 269 -11.20 -4.82 -7.33
N TYR A 270 -10.49 -5.69 -8.03
CA TYR A 270 -9.63 -6.73 -7.48
C TYR A 270 -8.19 -6.60 -7.98
N HIS A 271 -7.29 -7.33 -7.38
CA HIS A 271 -5.87 -7.33 -7.70
C HIS A 271 -5.56 -7.68 -9.17
N ASP A 272 -6.44 -8.44 -9.82
CA ASP A 272 -6.32 -8.91 -11.21
C ASP A 272 -7.06 -8.04 -12.24
N ASN A 273 -7.63 -6.90 -11.83
CA ASN A 273 -8.44 -6.05 -12.72
C ASN A 273 -7.62 -5.20 -13.70
N GLN A 274 -6.33 -5.43 -13.81
CA GLN A 274 -5.49 -4.78 -14.80
C GLN A 274 -4.68 -5.81 -15.59
N TRP A 275 -4.75 -5.74 -16.93
CA TRP A 275 -4.07 -6.72 -17.78
C TRP A 275 -3.70 -6.16 -19.15
N GLU A 276 -2.81 -6.87 -19.84
CA GLU A 276 -2.39 -6.60 -21.20
C GLU A 276 -3.43 -7.17 -22.20
N ALA A 277 -3.84 -6.36 -23.18
CA ALA A 277 -4.73 -6.79 -24.26
C ALA A 277 -4.14 -7.97 -25.03
N HIS A 278 -4.98 -8.83 -25.57
CA HIS A 278 -4.68 -10.05 -26.33
C HIS A 278 -4.03 -11.18 -25.53
N SER A 279 -2.97 -10.92 -24.77
CA SER A 279 -2.30 -11.96 -23.97
C SER A 279 -3.07 -12.28 -22.69
N GLY A 280 -3.84 -11.33 -22.15
CA GLY A 280 -4.50 -11.46 -20.85
C GLY A 280 -3.52 -11.47 -19.67
N ALA A 281 -2.22 -11.21 -19.92
CA ALA A 281 -1.20 -11.19 -18.88
C ALA A 281 -1.54 -10.14 -17.81
N ARG A 282 -1.65 -10.58 -16.54
CA ARG A 282 -2.02 -9.69 -15.43
C ARG A 282 -0.89 -8.74 -15.11
N LEU A 283 -1.22 -7.47 -14.91
CA LEU A 283 -0.33 -6.48 -14.34
C LEU A 283 -0.44 -6.60 -12.81
N HIS A 284 0.40 -7.41 -12.21
CA HIS A 284 0.34 -7.69 -10.78
C HIS A 284 0.58 -6.41 -9.97
N TRP A 285 -0.29 -6.13 -9.01
CA TRP A 285 -0.31 -4.89 -8.23
C TRP A 285 0.95 -4.69 -7.38
N HIS A 286 1.65 -5.76 -7.04
CA HIS A 286 2.86 -5.78 -6.21
C HIS A 286 4.17 -5.82 -7.03
N LEU A 287 4.11 -5.77 -8.37
CA LEU A 287 5.29 -5.85 -9.25
C LEU A 287 5.65 -4.52 -9.93
N ASP A 288 5.00 -3.41 -9.55
CA ASP A 288 5.26 -2.05 -10.06
C ASP A 288 5.40 -1.96 -11.61
N ASP A 289 4.58 -2.71 -12.37
CA ASP A 289 4.55 -2.55 -13.82
C ASP A 289 4.12 -1.10 -14.14
N PRO A 290 4.97 -0.29 -14.84
CA PRO A 290 4.69 1.12 -15.10
C PRO A 290 3.44 1.37 -15.96
N ARG A 291 2.90 0.32 -16.59
CA ARG A 291 1.64 0.40 -17.34
C ARG A 291 0.42 0.26 -16.43
N ARG A 292 0.62 -0.18 -15.19
CA ARG A 292 -0.45 -0.27 -14.20
C ARG A 292 -0.89 1.14 -13.79
N ARG A 293 -2.18 1.40 -13.86
CA ARG A 293 -2.76 2.67 -13.45
C ARG A 293 -3.05 2.67 -11.95
N PRO A 294 -2.73 3.75 -11.21
CA PRO A 294 -3.17 3.92 -9.83
C PRO A 294 -4.70 3.83 -9.72
N PHE A 295 -5.18 3.26 -8.60
CA PHE A 295 -6.62 3.11 -8.36
C PHE A 295 -7.34 4.47 -8.36
N GLU A 296 -6.74 5.48 -7.76
CA GLU A 296 -7.27 6.85 -7.71
C GLU A 296 -7.40 7.51 -9.08
N ASP A 297 -6.61 7.12 -10.08
CA ASP A 297 -6.74 7.61 -11.45
C ASP A 297 -7.94 6.98 -12.16
N LEU A 298 -8.15 5.67 -11.93
CA LEU A 298 -9.32 4.97 -12.46
C LEU A 298 -10.63 5.51 -11.85
N ILE A 299 -10.63 5.79 -10.58
CA ILE A 299 -11.77 6.39 -9.86
C ILE A 299 -12.03 7.83 -10.34
N ALA A 300 -10.98 8.61 -10.60
CA ALA A 300 -11.12 9.97 -11.12
C ALA A 300 -11.73 9.99 -12.53
N ASP A 301 -11.48 8.97 -13.36
CA ASP A 301 -12.13 8.82 -14.67
C ASP A 301 -13.64 8.59 -14.53
N LEU A 302 -14.06 7.76 -13.56
CA LEU A 302 -15.48 7.53 -13.26
C LEU A 302 -16.18 8.80 -12.76
N ASP A 303 -15.55 9.48 -11.80
CA ASP A 303 -16.12 10.73 -11.24
C ASP A 303 -16.28 11.79 -12.32
N ARG A 304 -15.25 12.02 -13.12
CA ARG A 304 -15.28 12.96 -14.26
C ARG A 304 -16.35 12.58 -15.28
N ARG A 305 -16.59 11.27 -15.49
CA ARG A 305 -17.55 10.79 -16.48
C ARG A 305 -18.98 10.92 -16.00
N TYR A 306 -19.27 10.64 -14.75
CA TYR A 306 -20.64 10.52 -14.25
C TYR A 306 -21.04 11.56 -13.22
N GLY A 307 -20.11 12.13 -12.43
CA GLY A 307 -20.40 13.06 -11.35
C GLY A 307 -21.39 12.49 -10.33
N ARG A 308 -21.24 11.21 -9.96
CA ARG A 308 -22.15 10.49 -9.06
C ARG A 308 -21.40 9.95 -7.85
N PRO A 309 -22.08 9.78 -6.70
CA PRO A 309 -21.48 9.08 -5.57
C PRO A 309 -20.95 7.71 -5.96
N ILE A 310 -19.73 7.38 -5.53
CA ILE A 310 -19.05 6.11 -5.83
C ILE A 310 -19.02 5.25 -4.57
N CYS A 311 -19.29 3.95 -4.73
CA CYS A 311 -19.12 2.93 -3.71
C CYS A 311 -18.25 1.80 -4.26
N LEU A 312 -17.18 1.43 -3.56
CA LEU A 312 -16.44 0.20 -3.86
C LEU A 312 -17.24 -0.98 -3.32
N THR A 313 -17.98 -1.65 -4.21
CA THR A 313 -18.99 -2.68 -3.87
C THR A 313 -18.41 -4.07 -3.73
N GLU A 314 -17.21 -4.30 -4.26
CA GLU A 314 -16.42 -5.52 -4.01
C GLU A 314 -14.92 -5.22 -4.11
N THR A 315 -14.16 -5.66 -3.12
CA THR A 315 -12.70 -5.77 -3.18
C THR A 315 -12.21 -6.84 -2.22
N GLY A 316 -11.17 -7.54 -2.61
CA GLY A 316 -10.55 -8.59 -1.81
C GLY A 316 -9.32 -9.19 -2.48
N HIS A 317 -8.59 -9.98 -1.72
CA HIS A 317 -7.43 -10.75 -2.18
C HIS A 317 -7.48 -12.15 -1.57
N VAL A 318 -6.65 -13.06 -2.07
CA VAL A 318 -6.57 -14.44 -1.61
C VAL A 318 -5.34 -14.66 -0.72
N GLY A 319 -5.42 -15.65 0.16
CA GLY A 319 -4.30 -16.10 0.98
C GLY A 319 -3.73 -15.02 1.90
N GLN A 320 -2.41 -14.89 1.94
CA GLN A 320 -1.72 -13.94 2.81
C GLN A 320 -1.78 -12.48 2.31
N GLY A 321 -2.04 -12.25 1.02
CA GLY A 321 -2.11 -10.90 0.44
C GLY A 321 -3.34 -10.06 0.83
N ARG A 322 -4.28 -10.62 1.61
CA ARG A 322 -5.55 -9.94 1.99
C ARG A 322 -5.33 -8.61 2.71
N GLY A 323 -4.40 -8.59 3.67
CA GLY A 323 -4.10 -7.38 4.47
C GLY A 323 -3.42 -6.29 3.65
N GLU A 324 -2.39 -6.65 2.89
CA GLU A 324 -1.63 -5.72 2.04
C GLU A 324 -2.49 -5.13 0.92
N TRP A 325 -3.38 -5.95 0.34
CA TRP A 325 -4.35 -5.47 -0.63
C TRP A 325 -5.31 -4.45 -0.03
N LEU A 326 -5.76 -4.66 1.21
CA LEU A 326 -6.59 -3.68 1.91
C LEU A 326 -5.84 -2.34 2.08
N ASP A 327 -4.56 -2.38 2.45
CA ASP A 327 -3.73 -1.18 2.55
C ASP A 327 -3.62 -0.45 1.22
N HIS A 328 -3.36 -1.18 0.13
CA HIS A 328 -3.27 -0.64 -1.22
C HIS A 328 -4.58 0.08 -1.62
N ILE A 329 -5.72 -0.55 -1.40
CA ILE A 329 -7.02 0.01 -1.76
C ILE A 329 -7.39 1.21 -0.88
N VAL A 330 -7.19 1.14 0.43
CA VAL A 330 -7.49 2.26 1.32
C VAL A 330 -6.57 3.45 1.02
N GLY A 331 -5.30 3.21 0.70
CA GLY A 331 -4.39 4.25 0.22
C GLY A 331 -4.93 4.96 -1.03
N GLY A 332 -5.43 4.21 -2.01
CA GLY A 332 -6.06 4.77 -3.21
C GLY A 332 -7.37 5.51 -2.92
N VAL A 333 -8.17 5.04 -1.95
CA VAL A 333 -9.38 5.77 -1.49
C VAL A 333 -9.01 7.13 -0.90
N ILE A 334 -8.01 7.17 -0.02
CA ILE A 334 -7.51 8.42 0.58
C ILE A 334 -6.99 9.37 -0.51
N ALA A 335 -6.21 8.85 -1.45
CA ALA A 335 -5.70 9.63 -2.58
C ALA A 335 -6.82 10.18 -3.48
N SER A 336 -7.89 9.39 -3.72
CA SER A 336 -9.07 9.85 -4.45
C SER A 336 -9.79 10.99 -3.73
N GLN A 337 -9.98 10.86 -2.42
CA GLN A 337 -10.62 11.90 -1.60
C GLN A 337 -9.78 13.17 -1.52
N ALA A 338 -8.45 13.06 -1.46
CA ALA A 338 -7.55 14.21 -1.54
C ALA A 338 -7.68 14.98 -2.86
N ARG A 339 -8.14 14.33 -3.93
CA ARG A 339 -8.44 14.92 -5.24
C ARG A 339 -9.90 15.43 -5.35
N GLY A 340 -10.68 15.37 -4.27
CA GLY A 340 -12.08 15.81 -4.21
C GLY A 340 -13.10 14.78 -4.69
N VAL A 341 -12.68 13.53 -4.98
CA VAL A 341 -13.61 12.47 -5.40
C VAL A 341 -14.21 11.79 -4.17
N SER A 342 -15.53 11.74 -4.10
CA SER A 342 -16.26 11.16 -2.97
C SER A 342 -16.48 9.65 -3.13
N ILE A 343 -15.77 8.85 -2.33
CA ILE A 343 -16.04 7.41 -2.18
C ILE A 343 -16.75 7.21 -0.84
N GLY A 344 -18.02 6.80 -0.89
CA GLY A 344 -18.89 6.74 0.28
C GLY A 344 -19.04 5.35 0.91
N GLY A 345 -18.28 4.35 0.47
CA GLY A 345 -18.28 3.00 1.06
C GLY A 345 -17.24 2.08 0.44
N LEU A 346 -16.73 1.12 1.23
CA LEU A 346 -15.79 0.08 0.84
C LEU A 346 -16.26 -1.29 1.35
N CYS A 347 -16.53 -2.21 0.43
CA CYS A 347 -17.02 -3.55 0.73
C CYS A 347 -15.89 -4.59 0.66
N LEU A 348 -15.59 -5.21 1.80
CA LEU A 348 -14.74 -6.39 1.89
C LEU A 348 -15.51 -7.59 1.31
N TYR A 349 -14.98 -8.22 0.25
CA TYR A 349 -15.70 -9.26 -0.46
C TYR A 349 -14.80 -10.44 -0.84
N PRO A 350 -15.16 -11.67 -0.43
CA PRO A 350 -16.20 -11.98 0.55
C PRO A 350 -15.70 -11.88 2.01
N VAL A 351 -16.58 -11.67 2.97
CA VAL A 351 -16.19 -11.72 4.40
C VAL A 351 -16.07 -13.14 4.93
N ILE A 352 -16.81 -14.10 4.38
CA ILE A 352 -16.66 -15.53 4.65
C ILE A 352 -16.04 -16.20 3.44
N ASP A 353 -15.00 -16.99 3.65
CA ASP A 353 -14.32 -17.72 2.58
C ASP A 353 -15.27 -18.58 1.74
N ARG A 354 -14.89 -18.85 0.53
CA ARG A 354 -15.68 -19.56 -0.46
C ARG A 354 -14.87 -20.57 -1.26
N PRO A 355 -15.52 -21.65 -1.76
CA PRO A 355 -14.90 -22.51 -2.75
C PRO A 355 -14.82 -21.80 -4.13
N ASP A 356 -13.94 -22.29 -4.98
CA ASP A 356 -13.85 -21.87 -6.37
C ASP A 356 -15.12 -22.24 -7.16
N TRP A 357 -15.52 -21.38 -8.08
CA TRP A 357 -16.74 -21.57 -8.86
C TRP A 357 -16.71 -22.81 -9.77
N GLN A 358 -15.54 -23.21 -10.27
CA GLN A 358 -15.37 -24.37 -11.14
C GLN A 358 -14.93 -25.61 -10.36
N ASN A 359 -14.21 -25.45 -9.25
CA ASN A 359 -13.66 -26.51 -8.43
C ASN A 359 -14.05 -26.36 -6.96
N ALA A 360 -15.16 -26.97 -6.56
CA ALA A 360 -15.70 -26.88 -5.20
C ALA A 360 -14.78 -27.46 -4.09
N THR A 361 -13.69 -28.14 -4.43
CA THR A 361 -12.70 -28.66 -3.46
C THR A 361 -11.57 -27.67 -3.18
N HIS A 362 -11.41 -26.65 -4.02
CA HIS A 362 -10.43 -25.58 -3.84
C HIS A 362 -11.07 -24.40 -3.10
N TRP A 363 -10.50 -24.00 -1.96
CA TRP A 363 -10.91 -22.84 -1.18
C TRP A 363 -9.92 -21.71 -1.38
N HIS A 364 -10.42 -20.51 -1.60
CA HIS A 364 -9.58 -19.35 -1.98
C HIS A 364 -8.82 -18.71 -0.83
N HIS A 365 -9.25 -18.94 0.42
CA HIS A 365 -8.78 -18.19 1.58
C HIS A 365 -8.87 -16.66 1.34
N ALA A 366 -10.06 -16.22 0.90
CA ALA A 366 -10.35 -14.83 0.55
C ALA A 366 -11.14 -14.09 1.64
N GLY A 367 -11.71 -14.79 2.60
CA GLY A 367 -12.59 -14.24 3.63
C GLY A 367 -11.85 -13.47 4.72
N LEU A 368 -12.60 -12.64 5.44
CA LEU A 368 -12.20 -12.17 6.77
C LEU A 368 -12.20 -13.36 7.75
N TRP A 369 -13.10 -14.35 7.52
CA TRP A 369 -13.10 -15.65 8.18
C TRP A 369 -12.92 -16.76 7.15
N ASP A 370 -11.95 -17.64 7.41
CA ASP A 370 -11.78 -18.91 6.71
C ASP A 370 -12.73 -19.98 7.28
N VAL A 371 -13.00 -21.05 6.50
CA VAL A 371 -13.90 -22.16 6.90
C VAL A 371 -13.17 -23.49 6.66
N PRO A 372 -12.13 -23.83 7.44
CA PRO A 372 -11.24 -24.96 7.15
C PRO A 372 -11.92 -26.33 7.21
N GLY A 373 -13.01 -26.46 7.97
CA GLY A 373 -13.77 -27.71 8.12
C GLY A 373 -14.91 -27.90 7.11
N ALA A 374 -15.14 -26.95 6.20
CA ALA A 374 -16.33 -26.94 5.34
C ALA A 374 -16.49 -28.21 4.47
N ALA A 375 -15.40 -28.80 4.02
CA ALA A 375 -15.41 -30.07 3.26
C ALA A 375 -16.01 -31.26 4.04
N HIS A 376 -16.01 -31.18 5.37
CA HIS A 376 -16.55 -32.19 6.28
C HIS A 376 -17.83 -31.74 6.96
N GLY A 377 -18.45 -30.61 6.52
CA GLY A 377 -19.67 -30.07 7.09
C GLY A 377 -19.48 -29.27 8.39
N ASP A 378 -18.22 -29.00 8.79
CA ASP A 378 -17.91 -28.12 9.91
C ASP A 378 -17.73 -26.69 9.39
N PHE A 379 -18.68 -25.83 9.70
CA PHE A 379 -18.70 -24.42 9.30
C PHE A 379 -18.14 -23.48 10.37
N THR A 380 -17.25 -23.96 11.24
CA THR A 380 -16.59 -23.12 12.24
C THR A 380 -15.76 -22.03 11.56
N ARG A 381 -15.94 -20.78 12.02
CA ARG A 381 -15.24 -19.60 11.49
C ARG A 381 -13.86 -19.47 12.12
N GLN A 382 -12.84 -19.39 11.30
CA GLN A 382 -11.47 -19.06 11.72
C GLN A 382 -11.11 -17.65 11.24
N LEU A 383 -11.00 -16.71 12.17
CA LEU A 383 -10.65 -15.32 11.84
C LEU A 383 -9.25 -15.25 11.25
N CYS A 384 -9.10 -14.64 10.08
CA CYS A 384 -7.81 -14.24 9.54
C CYS A 384 -7.29 -13.02 10.33
N ARG A 385 -6.52 -13.29 11.38
CA ARG A 385 -6.06 -12.24 12.30
C ARG A 385 -5.29 -11.11 11.61
N PRO A 386 -4.35 -11.35 10.67
CA PRO A 386 -3.67 -10.28 9.96
C PRO A 386 -4.64 -9.36 9.20
N TYR A 387 -5.61 -9.93 8.50
CA TYR A 387 -6.60 -9.16 7.75
C TYR A 387 -7.52 -8.35 8.66
N ALA A 388 -7.98 -8.95 9.76
CA ALA A 388 -8.81 -8.26 10.76
C ALA A 388 -8.06 -7.12 11.44
N ALA A 389 -6.78 -7.31 11.78
CA ALA A 389 -5.94 -6.27 12.35
C ALA A 389 -5.78 -5.07 11.41
N ARG A 390 -5.59 -5.31 10.10
CA ARG A 390 -5.52 -4.24 9.09
C ARG A 390 -6.84 -3.49 8.96
N LEU A 391 -7.97 -4.21 8.96
CA LEU A 391 -9.29 -3.58 8.95
C LEU A 391 -9.48 -2.67 10.17
N GLN A 392 -9.18 -3.17 11.38
CA GLN A 392 -9.30 -2.39 12.61
C GLN A 392 -8.40 -1.15 12.60
N PHE A 393 -7.16 -1.30 12.13
CA PHE A 393 -6.24 -0.19 11.94
C PHE A 393 -6.87 0.92 11.10
N TRP A 394 -7.35 0.59 9.89
CA TRP A 394 -7.94 1.57 8.99
C TRP A 394 -9.25 2.16 9.52
N GLN A 395 -10.02 1.38 10.28
CA GLN A 395 -11.21 1.89 10.96
C GLN A 395 -10.87 2.96 11.99
N HIS A 396 -9.75 2.87 12.71
CA HIS A 396 -9.27 3.89 13.64
C HIS A 396 -8.71 5.10 12.88
N ALA A 397 -7.77 4.89 12.01
CA ALA A 397 -7.10 5.95 11.25
C ALA A 397 -8.07 6.87 10.51
N LEU A 398 -9.15 6.32 9.96
CA LEU A 398 -10.15 7.08 9.23
C LEU A 398 -11.20 7.76 10.15
N ARG A 399 -11.36 7.32 11.41
CA ARG A 399 -12.23 7.99 12.40
C ARG A 399 -11.58 9.26 12.97
N ASP A 400 -10.30 9.24 13.22
CA ASP A 400 -9.57 10.36 13.82
C ASP A 400 -9.50 11.55 12.87
N THR A 401 -9.38 11.32 11.58
CA THR A 401 -9.51 12.38 10.55
C THR A 401 -10.90 13.01 10.50
N ALA A 402 -11.96 12.26 10.78
CA ALA A 402 -13.34 12.80 10.81
C ALA A 402 -13.65 13.61 12.09
N ALA A 403 -13.00 13.31 13.21
CA ALA A 403 -13.18 14.01 14.48
C ALA A 403 -12.44 15.36 14.54
N ALA A 404 -11.36 15.52 13.78
CA ALA A 404 -10.59 16.77 13.70
C ALA A 404 -11.29 17.90 12.94
N LEU A 405 -12.29 17.61 12.14
CA LEU A 405 -13.01 18.57 11.28
C LEU A 405 -13.93 19.58 11.99
N PRO A 406 -14.61 19.29 13.12
CA PRO A 406 -15.44 20.27 13.82
C PRO A 406 -14.62 21.39 14.50
N ALA A 407 -13.41 21.08 14.98
CA ALA A 407 -12.56 22.05 15.69
C ALA A 407 -11.97 23.13 14.76
N ALA A 408 -11.61 22.76 13.53
CA ALA A 408 -11.09 23.71 12.55
C ALA A 408 -12.16 24.70 12.01
N ARG A 409 -13.44 24.29 11.96
CA ARG A 409 -14.55 25.17 11.56
C ARG A 409 -14.91 26.20 12.63
N ALA A 410 -14.71 25.90 13.91
CA ALA A 410 -14.96 26.85 15.01
C ALA A 410 -13.85 27.90 15.12
N ALA A 411 -12.61 27.60 14.70
CA ALA A 411 -11.47 28.51 14.74
C ALA A 411 -11.48 29.56 13.61
N SER A 412 -12.16 29.30 12.48
CA SER A 412 -12.16 30.21 11.33
C SER A 412 -13.21 31.33 11.39
N SER A 413 -14.14 31.31 12.37
CA SER A 413 -15.18 32.35 12.55
C SER A 413 -14.90 33.35 13.67
N ALA A 414 -13.72 33.33 14.31
CA ALA A 414 -13.37 34.20 15.43
C ALA A 414 -12.05 34.97 15.21
N SER A 415 -11.90 35.64 14.07
CA SER A 415 -10.80 36.59 13.90
C SER A 415 -11.30 37.99 13.57
N ALA A 416 -11.65 38.75 14.60
CA ALA A 416 -11.56 40.22 14.61
C ALA A 416 -11.48 40.68 16.07
N SER A 417 -10.27 41.01 16.52
CA SER A 417 -9.87 42.00 17.53
C SER A 417 -8.79 41.44 18.49
N ALA A 418 -7.58 41.95 18.31
CA ALA A 418 -6.50 41.83 19.30
C ALA A 418 -6.77 42.83 20.45
N PRO A 419 -6.33 42.57 21.67
CA PRO A 419 -5.12 43.19 22.18
C PRO A 419 -4.15 42.27 22.98
N SER A 420 -2.99 42.82 23.12
CA SER A 420 -1.71 42.44 23.69
C SER A 420 -1.66 41.88 25.14
N PRO A 421 -0.45 41.46 25.67
CA PRO A 421 -0.23 40.17 26.30
C PRO A 421 -0.16 40.23 27.87
N ALA A 422 -0.45 39.14 28.50
CA ALA A 422 -0.06 38.90 29.91
C ALA A 422 0.42 37.44 30.09
N SER A 423 1.51 37.28 30.79
CA SER A 423 2.30 36.10 31.10
C SER A 423 1.59 35.05 31.96
N PRO A 424 2.23 33.90 32.24
CA PRO A 424 1.58 32.60 32.23
C PRO A 424 1.12 32.13 33.61
N SER A 425 0.06 31.36 33.63
CA SER A 425 -0.26 30.52 34.78
C SER A 425 -0.79 29.17 34.34
N HIS A 426 -0.22 28.16 34.92
CA HIS A 426 -0.50 26.73 34.80
C HIS A 426 -1.99 26.36 34.91
N LEU A 427 -2.38 25.31 34.17
CA LEU A 427 -3.15 24.12 34.60
C LEU A 427 -3.85 23.51 33.37
N SER A 428 -3.39 22.41 32.90
CA SER A 428 -3.79 21.02 33.09
C SER A 428 -4.95 20.51 32.22
N THR A 429 -4.66 19.36 31.59
CA THR A 429 -5.52 18.25 31.15
C THR A 429 -6.34 18.45 29.86
N SER A 430 -5.68 18.15 28.76
CA SER A 430 -6.24 17.33 27.70
C SER A 430 -5.25 16.20 27.45
N ALA A 431 -5.68 14.94 27.49
CA ALA A 431 -4.85 13.80 27.13
C ALA A 431 -4.56 13.86 25.64
N ASP A 432 -3.50 14.57 25.27
CA ASP A 432 -2.84 14.38 23.98
C ASP A 432 -2.33 12.93 23.99
N LEU A 433 -2.81 12.12 23.06
CA LEU A 433 -2.19 10.85 22.73
C LEU A 433 -0.81 11.17 22.13
N SER A 434 0.18 11.43 23.00
CA SER A 434 1.57 11.58 22.57
C SER A 434 2.00 10.25 21.97
N MET A 435 2.52 10.28 20.73
CA MET A 435 3.09 9.10 20.08
C MET A 435 4.29 8.62 20.87
N ASN A 436 4.41 7.30 21.04
CA ASN A 436 5.54 6.72 21.77
C ASN A 436 6.86 7.09 21.11
N PRO A 437 7.87 7.54 21.88
CA PRO A 437 9.20 7.85 21.36
C PRO A 437 9.88 6.61 20.79
N LEU A 438 10.80 6.81 19.85
CA LEU A 438 11.65 5.77 19.26
C LEU A 438 13.02 5.76 19.92
N ILE A 439 13.46 4.61 20.39
CA ILE A 439 14.85 4.34 20.75
C ILE A 439 15.47 3.55 19.59
N VAL A 440 16.37 4.18 18.87
CA VAL A 440 16.92 3.67 17.60
C VAL A 440 18.35 3.21 17.80
N PHE A 441 18.65 1.96 17.56
CA PHE A 441 20.01 1.41 17.57
C PHE A 441 20.59 1.34 16.18
N SER A 442 21.73 2.03 15.97
CA SER A 442 22.35 2.14 14.67
C SER A 442 23.86 1.86 14.69
N HIS A 443 24.31 1.07 13.72
CA HIS A 443 25.74 0.90 13.42
C HIS A 443 26.33 2.08 12.65
N LEU A 444 25.48 3.01 12.21
CA LEU A 444 25.89 4.21 11.50
C LEU A 444 25.92 5.40 12.49
N ARG A 445 26.88 6.30 12.29
CA ARG A 445 26.90 7.56 13.01
C ARG A 445 26.03 8.57 12.30
N TRP A 446 25.31 9.40 13.07
CA TRP A 446 24.42 10.40 12.53
C TRP A 446 25.14 11.43 11.65
N ASP A 447 26.33 11.81 12.04
CA ASP A 447 27.15 12.84 11.40
C ASP A 447 28.14 12.32 10.34
N PHE A 448 28.09 11.02 9.99
CA PHE A 448 29.03 10.45 9.01
C PHE A 448 28.60 10.67 7.57
N VAL A 449 27.49 10.10 7.14
CA VAL A 449 26.90 10.25 5.80
C VAL A 449 25.39 10.38 5.93
N TYR A 450 24.82 11.39 5.29
CA TYR A 450 23.37 11.59 5.29
C TYR A 450 22.69 10.60 4.34
N GLN A 451 21.94 9.66 4.88
CA GLN A 451 21.31 8.57 4.12
C GLN A 451 19.98 8.14 4.76
N ARG A 452 19.50 6.90 4.52
CA ARG A 452 18.19 6.41 4.95
C ARG A 452 17.85 6.70 6.43
N PRO A 453 18.71 6.43 7.44
CA PRO A 453 18.35 6.73 8.82
C PRO A 453 18.03 8.20 9.05
N GLN A 454 18.88 9.12 8.58
CA GLN A 454 18.66 10.55 8.72
C GLN A 454 17.40 11.01 7.95
N GLN A 455 17.20 10.50 6.73
CA GLN A 455 16.05 10.84 5.88
C GLN A 455 14.71 10.40 6.53
N VAL A 456 14.65 9.20 7.08
CA VAL A 456 13.43 8.64 7.68
C VAL A 456 13.20 9.26 9.06
N LEU A 457 14.21 9.22 9.94
CA LEU A 457 14.03 9.57 11.34
C LEU A 457 13.82 11.08 11.55
N SER A 458 14.47 11.95 10.77
CA SER A 458 14.20 13.40 10.86
C SER A 458 12.76 13.77 10.48
N ARG A 459 12.11 12.96 9.62
CA ARG A 459 10.71 13.15 9.26
C ARG A 459 9.76 12.55 10.28
N LEU A 460 10.08 11.38 10.85
CA LEU A 460 9.32 10.81 11.96
C LEU A 460 9.39 11.68 13.21
N ALA A 461 10.49 12.41 13.38
CA ALA A 461 10.68 13.35 14.49
C ALA A 461 9.70 14.54 14.50
N ALA A 462 8.94 14.75 13.43
CA ALA A 462 7.83 15.71 13.39
C ALA A 462 6.61 15.26 14.23
N GLU A 463 6.48 13.97 14.52
CA GLU A 463 5.33 13.38 15.20
C GLU A 463 5.68 12.73 16.57
N ARG A 464 6.95 12.37 16.80
CA ARG A 464 7.43 11.66 17.99
C ARG A 464 8.90 11.92 18.25
N ASP A 465 9.33 11.88 19.49
CA ASP A 465 10.74 12.02 19.85
C ASP A 465 11.55 10.81 19.40
N VAL A 466 12.76 11.04 18.89
CA VAL A 466 13.70 10.04 18.39
C VAL A 466 15.00 10.10 19.18
N PHE A 467 15.34 9.03 19.87
CA PHE A 467 16.61 8.86 20.59
C PHE A 467 17.51 7.90 19.80
N PHE A 468 18.49 8.48 19.10
CA PHE A 468 19.37 7.74 18.19
C PHE A 468 20.64 7.28 18.92
N VAL A 469 20.70 5.99 19.27
CA VAL A 469 21.81 5.35 19.96
C VAL A 469 22.84 4.86 18.96
N GLU A 470 24.00 5.52 18.93
CA GLU A 470 25.14 5.15 18.10
C GLU A 470 25.93 4.00 18.73
N GLU A 471 26.71 3.28 17.91
CA GLU A 471 27.71 2.33 18.43
C GLU A 471 28.63 3.02 19.45
N PRO A 472 28.91 2.35 20.60
CA PRO A 472 29.74 2.94 21.64
C PRO A 472 31.16 3.24 21.15
N MET A 473 31.74 4.30 21.72
CA MET A 473 33.13 4.70 21.52
C MET A 473 34.02 3.99 22.55
N PRO A 474 34.94 3.13 22.15
CA PRO A 474 35.86 2.45 23.06
C PRO A 474 36.97 3.36 23.57
N GLY A 475 37.70 2.91 24.59
CA GLY A 475 38.90 3.57 25.08
C GLY A 475 38.70 4.70 26.07
N ALA A 476 37.47 4.92 26.56
CA ALA A 476 37.23 5.88 27.62
C ALA A 476 37.76 5.42 28.97
N ALA A 477 38.23 6.34 29.84
CA ALA A 477 38.68 6.00 31.19
C ALA A 477 37.53 5.56 32.11
N SER A 478 36.32 6.08 31.88
CA SER A 478 35.07 5.70 32.55
C SER A 478 33.89 5.79 31.61
N ALA A 479 32.82 5.03 31.92
CA ALA A 479 31.58 5.06 31.15
C ALA A 479 30.91 6.45 31.27
N ARG A 480 30.57 7.08 30.14
CA ARG A 480 29.87 8.35 30.09
C ARG A 480 28.98 8.45 28.83
N LEU A 481 27.91 9.22 28.95
CA LEU A 481 27.01 9.53 27.85
C LEU A 481 27.25 10.97 27.37
N GLU A 482 27.38 11.13 26.05
CA GLU A 482 27.36 12.39 25.34
C GLU A 482 26.07 12.49 24.54
N THR A 483 25.41 13.66 24.57
CA THR A 483 24.16 13.88 23.86
C THR A 483 24.24 15.15 23.03
N TYR A 484 23.63 15.14 21.83
CA TYR A 484 23.44 16.34 21.03
C TYR A 484 22.18 16.20 20.17
N ALA A 485 21.60 17.34 19.77
CA ALA A 485 20.41 17.40 18.93
C ALA A 485 20.77 17.88 17.51
N PRO A 486 20.86 17.01 16.51
CA PRO A 486 21.21 17.40 15.14
C PRO A 486 20.09 18.12 14.40
N CYS A 487 18.83 17.84 14.75
CA CYS A 487 17.64 18.51 14.24
C CYS A 487 16.50 18.41 15.27
N SER A 488 15.40 19.13 15.02
CA SER A 488 14.23 19.11 15.91
C SER A 488 13.68 17.70 16.10
N GLY A 489 13.39 17.30 17.33
CA GLY A 489 12.81 16.00 17.70
C GLY A 489 13.77 14.81 17.63
N VAL A 490 15.05 15.01 17.30
CA VAL A 490 16.09 13.96 17.32
C VAL A 490 17.18 14.29 18.34
N VAL A 491 17.45 13.34 19.23
CA VAL A 491 18.58 13.40 20.18
C VAL A 491 19.49 12.20 19.93
N VAL A 492 20.75 12.47 19.63
CA VAL A 492 21.78 11.43 19.48
C VAL A 492 22.40 11.10 20.83
N LEU A 493 22.47 9.81 21.13
CA LEU A 493 23.07 9.26 22.35
C LEU A 493 24.37 8.55 21.98
N ARG A 494 25.50 9.19 22.27
CA ARG A 494 26.85 8.67 22.00
C ARG A 494 27.49 8.23 23.31
N MET A 495 27.68 6.93 23.45
CA MET A 495 28.22 6.35 24.67
C MET A 495 29.72 6.12 24.55
N HIS A 496 30.48 6.55 25.53
CA HIS A 496 31.92 6.31 25.63
C HIS A 496 32.15 5.28 26.74
N LEU A 497 32.76 4.16 26.39
CA LEU A 497 32.95 3.03 27.31
C LEU A 497 34.43 2.65 27.43
N PRO A 498 34.85 2.12 28.60
CA PRO A 498 36.15 1.44 28.77
C PRO A 498 36.23 0.20 27.84
N GLY A 499 37.44 -0.23 27.52
CA GLY A 499 37.65 -1.39 26.65
C GLY A 499 38.12 -1.03 25.26
N THR A 500 38.34 -2.04 24.42
CA THR A 500 38.91 -1.90 23.07
C THR A 500 38.02 -2.47 21.97
N ALA A 501 36.95 -3.17 22.31
CA ALA A 501 36.01 -3.71 21.33
C ALA A 501 35.38 -2.60 20.48
N ALA A 502 35.06 -2.94 19.23
CA ALA A 502 34.35 -2.02 18.35
C ALA A 502 32.86 -2.37 18.33
N GLY A 503 32.02 -1.35 18.13
CA GLY A 503 30.59 -1.53 17.91
C GLY A 503 29.81 -2.08 19.10
N PHE A 504 28.65 -2.68 18.83
CA PHE A 504 27.81 -3.36 19.80
C PHE A 504 28.36 -4.78 20.13
N GLY A 505 29.60 -4.83 20.61
CA GLY A 505 30.23 -6.06 21.12
C GLY A 505 29.71 -6.48 22.50
N ASP A 506 29.84 -7.77 22.86
CA ASP A 506 29.30 -8.32 24.12
C ASP A 506 29.84 -7.60 25.35
N GLU A 507 31.10 -7.19 25.33
CA GLU A 507 31.73 -6.48 26.46
C GLU A 507 31.10 -5.10 26.74
N HIS A 508 30.47 -4.48 25.76
CA HIS A 508 29.85 -3.15 25.89
C HIS A 508 28.38 -3.22 26.30
N MET A 509 27.69 -4.37 26.17
CA MET A 509 26.24 -4.45 26.36
C MET A 509 25.79 -3.96 27.74
N ALA A 510 26.47 -4.39 28.80
CA ALA A 510 26.12 -3.98 30.17
C ALA A 510 26.30 -2.47 30.36
N GLY A 511 27.37 -1.89 29.81
CA GLY A 511 27.66 -0.45 29.90
C GLY A 511 26.66 0.39 29.14
N VAL A 512 26.32 -0.02 27.89
CA VAL A 512 25.30 0.64 27.05
C VAL A 512 23.95 0.61 27.76
N LEU A 513 23.53 -0.56 28.25
CA LEU A 513 22.24 -0.73 28.92
C LEU A 513 22.15 0.12 30.21
N ALA A 514 23.22 0.17 31.00
CA ALA A 514 23.24 0.98 32.22
C ALA A 514 23.09 2.48 31.94
N LEU A 515 23.86 3.02 30.97
CA LEU A 515 23.78 4.43 30.59
C LEU A 515 22.41 4.76 29.93
N LEU A 516 21.88 3.88 29.07
CA LEU A 516 20.59 4.08 28.45
C LEU A 516 19.45 4.09 29.46
N ARG A 517 19.40 3.12 30.39
CA ARG A 517 18.41 3.09 31.47
C ARG A 517 18.47 4.33 32.38
N ALA A 518 19.68 4.78 32.72
CA ALA A 518 19.84 6.00 33.48
C ALA A 518 19.31 7.24 32.75
N TYR A 519 19.56 7.31 31.44
CA TYR A 519 19.03 8.39 30.58
C TYR A 519 17.49 8.34 30.49
N LEU A 520 16.89 7.20 30.23
CA LEU A 520 15.44 7.03 30.14
C LEU A 520 14.75 7.40 31.44
N ALA A 521 15.30 6.93 32.60
CA ALA A 521 14.76 7.27 33.92
C ALA A 521 14.88 8.77 34.26
N ALA A 522 16.01 9.41 33.89
CA ALA A 522 16.21 10.84 34.09
C ALA A 522 15.28 11.74 33.27
N HIS A 523 14.74 11.23 32.16
CA HIS A 523 13.85 11.95 31.26
C HIS A 523 12.39 11.43 31.32
N GLU A 524 12.05 10.57 32.28
CA GLU A 524 10.71 10.00 32.49
C GLU A 524 10.15 9.30 31.25
N ILE A 525 11.02 8.55 30.52
CA ILE A 525 10.65 7.82 29.29
C ILE A 525 10.39 6.36 29.67
N ASP A 526 9.14 6.02 29.92
CA ASP A 526 8.73 4.69 30.40
C ASP A 526 8.03 3.85 29.31
N ASP A 527 7.45 4.49 28.30
CA ASP A 527 6.69 3.85 27.20
C ASP A 527 7.29 4.26 25.86
N TYR A 528 7.90 3.32 25.15
CA TYR A 528 8.68 3.56 23.95
C TYR A 528 8.69 2.35 23.02
N LEU A 529 9.04 2.60 21.73
CA LEU A 529 9.32 1.58 20.73
C LEU A 529 10.84 1.43 20.55
N LEU A 530 11.32 0.20 20.32
CA LEU A 530 12.69 -0.04 19.87
C LEU A 530 12.74 -0.16 18.34
N TRP A 531 13.77 0.46 17.77
CA TRP A 531 14.03 0.38 16.33
C TRP A 531 15.48 -0.04 16.09
N PHE A 532 15.69 -1.09 15.30
CA PHE A 532 17.00 -1.64 15.04
C PHE A 532 17.39 -1.43 13.58
N TYR A 533 18.50 -0.73 13.33
CA TYR A 533 19.24 -0.74 12.06
C TYR A 533 20.34 -1.81 12.05
N THR A 534 20.66 -2.39 13.20
CA THR A 534 21.68 -3.44 13.33
C THR A 534 21.22 -4.52 14.30
N PRO A 535 21.26 -5.80 13.88
CA PRO A 535 21.00 -6.93 14.78
C PRO A 535 22.00 -7.04 15.92
N MET A 536 23.18 -6.43 15.78
CA MET A 536 24.21 -6.48 16.84
C MET A 536 23.77 -5.87 18.16
N ALA A 537 22.83 -4.93 18.16
CA ALA A 537 22.26 -4.30 19.34
C ALA A 537 21.10 -5.09 19.97
N TYR A 538 20.61 -6.16 19.31
CA TYR A 538 19.43 -6.91 19.78
C TYR A 538 19.52 -7.40 21.24
N PRO A 539 20.68 -7.84 21.82
CA PRO A 539 20.75 -8.24 23.22
C PRO A 539 20.33 -7.14 24.22
N LEU A 540 20.37 -5.86 23.82
CA LEU A 540 19.90 -4.75 24.66
C LEU A 540 18.40 -4.79 24.89
N ALA A 541 17.61 -5.34 23.95
CA ALA A 541 16.16 -5.49 24.08
C ALA A 541 15.78 -6.31 25.32
N GLN A 542 16.56 -7.34 25.67
CA GLN A 542 16.31 -8.21 26.84
C GLN A 542 16.40 -7.45 28.17
N GLY A 543 17.10 -6.32 28.18
CA GLY A 543 17.23 -5.46 29.35
C GLY A 543 16.30 -4.25 29.35
N LEU A 544 15.41 -4.11 28.36
CA LEU A 544 14.49 -3.00 28.18
C LEU A 544 13.04 -3.53 28.17
N SER A 545 12.06 -2.67 28.34
CA SER A 545 10.64 -3.05 28.35
C SER A 545 9.89 -2.24 27.29
N PRO A 546 10.16 -2.47 25.99
CA PRO A 546 9.51 -1.71 24.94
C PRO A 546 8.05 -2.13 24.79
N ARG A 547 7.23 -1.22 24.25
CA ARG A 547 5.88 -1.51 23.80
C ARG A 547 5.87 -2.37 22.53
N GLY A 548 6.88 -2.21 21.68
CA GLY A 548 7.06 -2.98 20.45
C GLY A 548 8.45 -2.79 19.85
N MET A 549 8.81 -3.67 18.93
CA MET A 549 10.13 -3.72 18.26
C MET A 549 10.00 -3.67 16.75
N VAL A 550 10.84 -2.84 16.12
CA VAL A 550 10.95 -2.68 14.67
C VAL A 550 12.37 -3.04 14.22
N TYR A 551 12.49 -3.87 13.19
CA TYR A 551 13.76 -4.10 12.51
C TYR A 551 13.72 -3.46 11.11
N ASP A 552 14.50 -2.39 10.88
CA ASP A 552 14.69 -1.77 9.56
C ASP A 552 15.95 -2.34 8.90
N CYS A 553 15.77 -3.41 8.15
CA CYS A 553 16.80 -4.08 7.37
C CYS A 553 17.08 -3.30 6.09
N MET A 554 17.99 -2.33 6.15
CA MET A 554 18.33 -1.48 5.01
C MET A 554 19.34 -2.13 4.07
N ASP A 555 20.19 -3.02 4.59
CA ASP A 555 21.21 -3.80 3.87
C ASP A 555 21.29 -5.22 4.45
N GLU A 556 21.81 -6.19 3.68
CA GLU A 556 22.15 -7.52 4.16
C GLU A 556 23.51 -7.50 4.88
N LEU A 557 23.51 -7.07 6.14
CA LEU A 557 24.74 -6.84 6.89
C LEU A 557 25.63 -8.08 7.02
N ALA A 558 25.03 -9.28 6.97
CA ALA A 558 25.75 -10.55 7.02
C ALA A 558 26.55 -10.86 5.74
N ALA A 559 26.27 -10.16 4.64
CA ALA A 559 26.94 -10.34 3.35
C ALA A 559 28.18 -9.44 3.17
N PHE A 560 28.45 -8.53 4.13
CA PHE A 560 29.64 -7.69 4.09
C PHE A 560 30.90 -8.45 4.56
N ASP A 561 32.05 -8.13 3.98
CA ASP A 561 33.32 -8.64 4.42
C ASP A 561 33.54 -8.36 5.92
N PHE A 562 34.06 -9.36 6.63
CA PHE A 562 34.32 -9.30 8.08
C PHE A 562 33.07 -9.21 8.98
N ALA A 563 31.87 -9.49 8.48
CA ALA A 563 30.68 -9.55 9.30
C ALA A 563 30.84 -10.56 10.46
N PRO A 564 30.60 -10.17 11.73
CA PRO A 564 30.76 -11.08 12.85
C PRO A 564 29.75 -12.24 12.77
N ARG A 565 30.14 -13.45 13.11
CA ARG A 565 29.25 -14.62 13.13
C ARG A 565 28.01 -14.39 14.01
N ALA A 566 28.17 -13.71 15.13
CA ALA A 566 27.08 -13.32 16.03
C ALA A 566 25.98 -12.51 15.34
N LEU A 567 26.27 -11.82 14.23
CA LEU A 567 25.28 -11.02 13.51
C LEU A 567 24.15 -11.88 12.95
N ILE A 568 24.46 -13.06 12.37
CA ILE A 568 23.46 -13.99 11.82
C ILE A 568 22.57 -14.57 12.93
N GLU A 569 23.16 -14.90 14.07
CA GLU A 569 22.45 -15.47 15.22
C GLU A 569 21.52 -14.40 15.83
N ARG A 570 22.00 -13.17 15.99
CA ARG A 570 21.23 -12.05 16.52
C ARG A 570 20.14 -11.56 15.54
N GLU A 571 20.41 -11.60 14.24
CA GLU A 571 19.37 -11.31 13.25
C GLU A 571 18.25 -12.35 13.28
N THR A 572 18.60 -13.62 13.46
CA THR A 572 17.61 -14.69 13.57
C THR A 572 16.73 -14.52 14.80
N ALA A 573 17.34 -14.16 15.93
CA ALA A 573 16.59 -13.86 17.15
C ALA A 573 15.72 -12.59 17.02
N LEU A 574 16.28 -11.51 16.46
CA LEU A 574 15.55 -10.27 16.23
C LEU A 574 14.34 -10.47 15.30
N LEU A 575 14.51 -11.22 14.20
CA LEU A 575 13.40 -11.58 13.31
C LEU A 575 12.34 -12.47 13.99
N GLY A 576 12.71 -13.22 15.04
CA GLY A 576 11.75 -14.02 15.81
C GLY A 576 10.89 -13.21 16.78
N GLU A 577 11.33 -12.03 17.18
CA GLU A 577 10.72 -11.22 18.24
C GLU A 577 10.26 -9.83 17.77
N ALA A 578 10.72 -9.34 16.61
CA ALA A 578 10.25 -8.07 16.06
C ALA A 578 8.75 -8.11 15.75
N ASP A 579 8.04 -7.01 16.00
CA ASP A 579 6.64 -6.85 15.63
C ASP A 579 6.49 -6.40 14.18
N LEU A 580 7.48 -5.65 13.66
CA LEU A 580 7.52 -5.13 12.29
C LEU A 580 8.93 -5.27 11.72
N VAL A 581 9.02 -5.64 10.46
CA VAL A 581 10.27 -5.64 9.70
C VAL A 581 10.13 -4.76 8.47
N PHE A 582 11.03 -3.80 8.30
CA PHE A 582 11.15 -2.98 7.09
C PHE A 582 12.33 -3.47 6.27
N ALA A 583 12.13 -3.69 4.99
CA ALA A 583 13.17 -4.10 4.06
C ALA A 583 13.52 -2.95 3.11
N GLY A 584 14.81 -2.62 3.01
CA GLY A 584 15.31 -1.47 2.25
C GLY A 584 15.32 -1.62 0.73
N GLY A 585 14.83 -2.74 0.21
CA GLY A 585 14.76 -3.04 -1.21
C GLY A 585 13.92 -4.29 -1.49
N HIS A 586 13.58 -4.49 -2.75
CA HIS A 586 12.72 -5.60 -3.15
C HIS A 586 13.39 -6.96 -2.92
N SER A 587 14.66 -7.07 -3.27
CA SER A 587 15.45 -8.30 -3.05
C SER A 587 15.57 -8.66 -1.56
N LEU A 588 15.75 -7.67 -0.69
CA LEU A 588 15.74 -7.85 0.77
C LEU A 588 14.36 -8.27 1.26
N TYR A 589 13.31 -7.63 0.78
CA TYR A 589 11.94 -8.00 1.11
C TYR A 589 11.65 -9.47 0.78
N GLU A 590 12.00 -9.94 -0.42
CA GLU A 590 11.84 -11.34 -0.82
C GLU A 590 12.63 -12.32 0.06
N ALA A 591 13.79 -11.91 0.57
CA ALA A 591 14.58 -12.72 1.49
C ALA A 591 13.96 -12.76 2.91
N LYS A 592 13.55 -11.59 3.45
CA LYS A 592 13.09 -11.48 4.84
C LYS A 592 11.64 -11.94 5.04
N ARG A 593 10.74 -11.78 4.07
CA ARG A 593 9.33 -12.24 4.17
C ARG A 593 9.17 -13.76 4.34
N ARG A 594 10.21 -14.52 4.06
CA ARG A 594 10.25 -15.98 4.31
C ARG A 594 10.60 -16.30 5.78
N ARG A 595 11.09 -15.33 6.53
CA ARG A 595 11.61 -15.49 7.88
C ARG A 595 10.77 -14.74 8.93
N HIS A 596 9.91 -13.80 8.49
CA HIS A 596 9.06 -13.01 9.38
C HIS A 596 7.68 -12.77 8.74
N PRO A 597 6.57 -12.82 9.52
CA PRO A 597 5.21 -12.72 8.98
C PRO A 597 4.78 -11.29 8.60
N ASP A 598 5.37 -10.24 9.19
CA ASP A 598 5.00 -8.83 8.97
C ASP A 598 6.22 -8.04 8.46
N VAL A 599 6.54 -8.24 7.17
CA VAL A 599 7.63 -7.54 6.48
C VAL A 599 7.06 -6.57 5.45
N HIS A 600 7.56 -5.34 5.44
CA HIS A 600 7.15 -4.29 4.50
C HIS A 600 8.33 -3.84 3.67
N CYS A 601 8.11 -3.72 2.36
CA CYS A 601 9.12 -3.24 1.43
C CYS A 601 9.11 -1.71 1.37
N PHE A 602 10.21 -1.09 1.82
CA PHE A 602 10.45 0.34 1.72
C PHE A 602 11.78 0.58 0.99
N PRO A 603 11.78 0.55 -0.34
CA PRO A 603 12.98 0.84 -1.12
C PRO A 603 13.51 2.24 -0.82
N SER A 604 14.71 2.51 -1.27
CA SER A 604 15.29 3.85 -1.25
C SER A 604 14.36 4.86 -1.91
N SER A 605 14.34 6.07 -1.39
CA SER A 605 13.55 7.21 -1.86
C SER A 605 14.46 8.40 -2.19
N VAL A 606 13.88 9.52 -2.60
CA VAL A 606 14.64 10.72 -2.99
C VAL A 606 14.07 12.00 -2.35
N ASP A 607 14.96 12.94 -2.06
CA ASP A 607 14.61 14.31 -1.69
C ASP A 607 14.59 15.18 -2.96
N HIS A 608 13.40 15.39 -3.52
CA HIS A 608 13.21 16.19 -4.73
C HIS A 608 13.54 17.66 -4.55
N ALA A 609 13.31 18.22 -3.35
CA ALA A 609 13.64 19.61 -3.05
C ALA A 609 15.16 19.82 -3.06
N HIS A 610 15.92 18.78 -2.74
CA HIS A 610 17.36 18.81 -2.70
C HIS A 610 18.02 18.52 -4.06
N PHE A 611 17.64 17.43 -4.75
CA PHE A 611 18.29 17.00 -5.99
C PHE A 611 17.61 17.47 -7.27
N GLY A 612 16.36 17.87 -7.22
CA GLY A 612 15.58 18.33 -8.39
C GLY A 612 15.71 19.82 -8.71
N GLN A 613 16.59 20.57 -8.04
CA GLN A 613 16.75 21.99 -8.23
C GLN A 613 17.31 22.31 -9.63
N ALA A 614 16.71 23.32 -10.28
CA ALA A 614 17.20 23.82 -11.55
C ALA A 614 18.26 24.91 -11.33
N GLY A 615 19.28 24.97 -12.23
CA GLY A 615 20.26 26.06 -12.23
C GLY A 615 21.26 25.99 -11.08
N VAL A 616 21.45 24.85 -10.43
CA VAL A 616 22.51 24.68 -9.41
C VAL A 616 23.88 24.92 -10.06
N PRO A 617 24.72 25.83 -9.51
CA PRO A 617 26.06 26.10 -10.04
C PRO A 617 26.96 24.87 -9.86
N ASP A 618 27.92 24.72 -10.76
CA ASP A 618 28.96 23.70 -10.69
C ASP A 618 29.83 23.88 -9.45
N HIS A 619 30.26 22.78 -8.83
CA HIS A 619 31.07 22.82 -7.61
C HIS A 619 32.49 23.38 -7.93
N PRO A 620 33.02 24.33 -7.12
CA PRO A 620 34.32 24.99 -7.40
C PRO A 620 35.47 23.99 -7.59
N ASP A 621 35.54 22.91 -6.84
CA ASP A 621 36.63 21.92 -6.88
C ASP A 621 36.70 21.13 -8.18
N GLN A 622 35.62 21.11 -8.97
CA GLN A 622 35.60 20.42 -10.26
C GLN A 622 35.47 21.35 -11.48
N GLN A 623 35.19 22.63 -11.26
CA GLN A 623 34.99 23.59 -12.37
C GLN A 623 36.19 23.65 -13.36
N ALA A 624 37.41 23.46 -12.87
CA ALA A 624 38.63 23.48 -13.70
C ALA A 624 38.79 22.19 -14.54
N LEU A 625 38.07 21.11 -14.24
CA LEU A 625 38.18 19.88 -15.00
C LEU A 625 37.45 19.99 -16.34
N PRO A 626 38.06 19.56 -17.45
CA PRO A 626 37.43 19.58 -18.75
C PRO A 626 36.21 18.66 -18.81
N ARG A 627 35.41 18.80 -19.86
CA ARG A 627 34.28 17.85 -20.13
C ARG A 627 34.72 16.86 -21.20
N PRO A 628 34.11 15.63 -21.25
CA PRO A 628 32.99 15.22 -20.39
C PRO A 628 33.44 14.77 -18.99
N ARG A 629 32.55 14.98 -18.00
CA ARG A 629 32.72 14.54 -16.63
C ARG A 629 31.75 13.44 -16.29
N LEU A 630 32.29 12.30 -15.81
CA LEU A 630 31.53 11.14 -15.36
C LEU A 630 31.69 11.02 -13.84
N GLY A 631 30.63 11.05 -13.09
CA GLY A 631 30.72 11.17 -11.65
C GLY A 631 29.97 10.07 -10.84
N TYR A 632 30.52 9.82 -9.66
CA TYR A 632 29.91 8.99 -8.61
C TYR A 632 30.05 9.70 -7.27
N TYR A 633 29.01 9.63 -6.43
CA TYR A 633 29.14 9.96 -5.02
C TYR A 633 28.60 8.85 -4.12
N GLY A 634 29.20 8.68 -2.94
CA GLY A 634 28.84 7.72 -1.90
C GLY A 634 30.04 7.12 -1.23
N VAL A 635 29.82 6.25 -0.25
CA VAL A 635 30.92 5.54 0.43
C VAL A 635 31.69 4.71 -0.60
N ILE A 636 33.00 4.82 -0.54
CA ILE A 636 33.96 4.08 -1.39
C ILE A 636 34.49 2.92 -0.56
N ASP A 637 33.96 1.72 -0.82
CA ASP A 637 34.23 0.48 -0.10
C ASP A 637 34.23 -0.75 -1.03
N GLU A 638 34.22 -1.96 -0.48
CA GLU A 638 34.20 -3.24 -1.21
C GLU A 638 33.03 -3.42 -2.19
N ARG A 639 32.00 -2.56 -2.13
CA ARG A 639 30.89 -2.59 -3.06
C ARG A 639 31.21 -1.96 -4.42
N LEU A 640 32.33 -1.21 -4.55
CA LEU A 640 32.73 -0.62 -5.83
C LEU A 640 33.72 -1.52 -6.59
N ASP A 641 33.50 -1.62 -7.90
CA ASP A 641 34.44 -2.26 -8.83
C ASP A 641 35.56 -1.27 -9.21
N LEU A 642 36.64 -1.27 -8.41
CA LEU A 642 37.81 -0.41 -8.64
C LEU A 642 38.53 -0.77 -9.95
N ALA A 643 38.45 -2.03 -10.39
CA ALA A 643 39.06 -2.46 -11.65
C ALA A 643 38.29 -1.89 -12.86
N LEU A 644 36.95 -1.89 -12.80
CA LEU A 644 36.10 -1.25 -13.80
C LEU A 644 36.38 0.26 -13.88
N ILE A 645 36.48 0.95 -12.73
CA ILE A 645 36.78 2.38 -12.69
C ILE A 645 38.16 2.67 -13.33
N ALA A 646 39.18 1.83 -13.04
CA ALA A 646 40.49 1.97 -13.66
C ALA A 646 40.46 1.75 -15.19
N ALA A 647 39.72 0.71 -15.63
CA ALA A 647 39.53 0.38 -17.03
C ALA A 647 38.85 1.51 -17.82
N LEU A 648 37.83 2.16 -17.24
CA LEU A 648 37.18 3.34 -17.84
C LEU A 648 38.12 4.50 -18.00
N ALA A 649 38.94 4.80 -16.99
CA ALA A 649 39.92 5.87 -17.03
C ALA A 649 41.00 5.61 -18.09
N GLU A 650 41.43 4.36 -18.25
CA GLU A 650 42.41 3.94 -19.27
C GLU A 650 41.86 3.97 -20.70
N ALA A 651 40.59 3.50 -20.86
CA ALA A 651 39.96 3.41 -22.16
C ALA A 651 39.68 4.77 -22.80
N ARG A 652 39.43 5.80 -21.97
CA ARG A 652 39.06 7.15 -22.41
C ARG A 652 39.80 8.21 -21.59
N PRO A 653 41.09 8.48 -21.89
CA PRO A 653 41.88 9.45 -21.14
C PRO A 653 41.35 10.88 -21.18
N GLU A 654 40.52 11.20 -22.17
CA GLU A 654 39.87 12.52 -22.32
C GLU A 654 38.67 12.68 -21.38
N TRP A 655 38.08 11.64 -20.83
CA TRP A 655 37.00 11.72 -19.85
C TRP A 655 37.57 12.07 -18.48
N GLN A 656 36.82 12.83 -17.69
CA GLN A 656 37.18 13.11 -16.30
C GLN A 656 36.26 12.30 -15.39
N ILE A 657 36.81 11.35 -14.64
CA ILE A 657 36.08 10.52 -13.71
C ILE A 657 36.19 11.11 -12.31
N VAL A 658 35.06 11.54 -11.72
CA VAL A 658 34.99 12.27 -10.45
C VAL A 658 34.35 11.38 -9.41
N MET A 659 35.11 10.97 -8.39
CA MET A 659 34.70 10.08 -7.31
C MET A 659 34.62 10.88 -6.01
N VAL A 660 33.37 11.01 -5.46
CA VAL A 660 33.09 11.82 -4.27
C VAL A 660 32.64 10.93 -3.13
N GLY A 661 33.30 10.98 -1.99
CA GLY A 661 32.88 10.28 -0.79
C GLY A 661 34.03 9.82 0.11
N PRO A 662 33.68 9.38 1.34
CA PRO A 662 34.68 8.83 2.26
C PRO A 662 35.11 7.42 1.86
N LEU A 663 36.34 7.07 2.18
CA LEU A 663 36.85 5.72 2.12
C LEU A 663 36.43 4.94 3.38
N ALA A 664 35.95 3.74 3.21
CA ALA A 664 35.62 2.85 4.32
C ALA A 664 36.05 1.41 4.01
N LYS A 665 36.68 0.74 4.98
CA LYS A 665 37.06 -0.69 4.92
C LYS A 665 38.03 -1.07 3.79
N ILE A 666 38.54 -0.15 3.00
CA ILE A 666 39.52 -0.39 1.96
C ILE A 666 40.81 0.40 2.22
N ASP A 667 41.96 -0.15 1.79
CA ASP A 667 43.24 0.55 1.90
C ASP A 667 43.33 1.68 0.86
N PRO A 668 43.59 2.95 1.26
CA PRO A 668 43.80 4.04 0.33
C PRO A 668 44.94 3.81 -0.70
N ALA A 669 45.89 2.94 -0.37
CA ALA A 669 46.98 2.57 -1.28
C ALA A 669 46.49 1.69 -2.45
N GLY A 670 45.36 0.98 -2.29
CA GLY A 670 44.77 0.15 -3.32
C GLY A 670 43.92 0.92 -4.35
N LEU A 671 43.69 2.22 -4.17
CA LEU A 671 42.94 3.04 -5.11
C LEU A 671 43.68 3.22 -6.44
N PRO A 672 43.00 3.00 -7.58
CA PRO A 672 43.60 3.26 -8.89
C PRO A 672 43.95 4.75 -9.05
N ARG A 673 45.13 5.01 -9.60
CA ARG A 673 45.66 6.38 -9.85
C ARG A 673 45.85 6.60 -11.34
N ARG A 674 45.07 7.48 -11.92
CA ARG A 674 45.15 7.90 -13.33
C ARG A 674 45.04 9.42 -13.39
N ALA A 675 45.61 10.04 -14.43
CA ALA A 675 45.59 11.49 -14.56
C ALA A 675 44.21 12.13 -14.66
N ASN A 676 43.25 11.34 -15.15
CA ASN A 676 41.83 11.71 -15.36
C ASN A 676 40.87 11.09 -14.35
N LEU A 677 41.38 10.51 -13.24
CA LEU A 677 40.59 9.95 -12.14
C LEU A 677 40.81 10.76 -10.86
N HIS A 678 39.77 11.40 -10.38
CA HIS A 678 39.82 12.38 -9.30
C HIS A 678 39.06 11.88 -8.07
N TRP A 679 39.77 11.66 -6.95
CA TRP A 679 39.23 11.30 -5.66
C TRP A 679 39.01 12.53 -4.81
N MET A 680 37.73 13.03 -4.68
CA MET A 680 37.40 14.32 -4.07
C MET A 680 37.23 14.25 -2.55
N GLY A 681 37.27 13.03 -1.96
CA GLY A 681 37.06 12.86 -0.54
C GLY A 681 35.58 13.05 -0.11
N GLN A 682 35.35 13.01 1.21
CA GLN A 682 34.02 13.19 1.79
C GLN A 682 33.54 14.64 1.57
N ARG A 683 32.26 14.77 1.22
CA ARG A 683 31.53 16.03 1.06
C ARG A 683 30.24 16.01 1.89
N ARG A 684 29.79 17.20 2.24
CA ARG A 684 28.51 17.36 2.94
C ARG A 684 27.35 17.08 1.98
N TYR A 685 26.21 16.69 2.52
CA TYR A 685 25.02 16.38 1.73
C TYR A 685 24.55 17.57 0.87
N ASP A 686 24.62 18.79 1.44
CA ASP A 686 24.24 20.05 0.74
C ASP A 686 25.16 20.44 -0.44
N GLU A 687 26.37 19.88 -0.53
CA GLU A 687 27.28 20.09 -1.65
C GLU A 687 27.03 19.16 -2.85
N LEU A 688 26.35 18.02 -2.63
CA LEU A 688 26.16 16.98 -3.65
C LEU A 688 25.40 17.45 -4.91
N PRO A 689 24.35 18.29 -4.83
CA PRO A 689 23.72 18.84 -6.03
C PRO A 689 24.65 19.64 -6.91
N ALA A 690 25.61 20.36 -6.32
CA ALA A 690 26.61 21.15 -7.07
C ALA A 690 27.62 20.27 -7.81
N PHE A 691 28.08 19.17 -7.22
CA PHE A 691 28.88 18.17 -7.94
C PHE A 691 28.05 17.54 -9.08
N LEU A 692 26.84 17.12 -8.79
CA LEU A 692 25.93 16.46 -9.73
C LEU A 692 25.61 17.36 -10.95
N SER A 693 25.44 18.68 -10.73
CA SER A 693 25.15 19.64 -11.80
C SER A 693 26.26 19.66 -12.86
N GLY A 694 27.52 19.53 -12.44
CA GLY A 694 28.70 19.52 -13.29
C GLY A 694 28.94 18.22 -14.08
N TRP A 695 28.23 17.13 -13.81
CA TRP A 695 28.44 15.85 -14.49
C TRP A 695 27.58 15.69 -15.74
N ASP A 696 28.17 15.04 -16.75
CA ASP A 696 27.46 14.67 -17.98
C ASP A 696 26.81 13.31 -17.89
N ILE A 697 27.39 12.37 -17.12
CA ILE A 697 26.90 11.03 -16.83
C ILE A 697 27.12 10.73 -15.36
N CYS A 698 26.20 10.03 -14.73
CA CYS A 698 26.38 9.47 -13.40
C CYS A 698 26.71 7.98 -13.50
N LEU A 699 27.70 7.56 -12.70
CA LEU A 699 28.19 6.20 -12.69
C LEU A 699 27.67 5.44 -11.46
N MET A 700 27.37 4.17 -11.65
CA MET A 700 27.10 3.22 -10.57
C MET A 700 27.93 1.93 -10.81
N PRO A 701 29.25 2.00 -10.64
CA PRO A 701 30.19 0.93 -10.95
C PRO A 701 30.30 -0.04 -9.76
N PHE A 702 29.21 -0.71 -9.42
CA PHE A 702 29.21 -1.66 -8.32
C PHE A 702 29.84 -2.99 -8.71
N ALA A 703 30.62 -3.57 -7.81
CA ALA A 703 31.09 -4.94 -7.90
C ALA A 703 29.88 -5.90 -7.82
N LEU A 704 29.95 -7.02 -8.53
CA LEU A 704 28.91 -8.07 -8.48
C LEU A 704 29.32 -9.14 -7.46
N ASN A 705 29.02 -8.88 -6.19
CA ASN A 705 29.35 -9.75 -5.06
C ASN A 705 28.12 -9.91 -4.14
N ASP A 706 28.26 -10.68 -3.05
CA ASP A 706 27.16 -10.94 -2.13
C ASP A 706 26.66 -9.66 -1.43
N ALA A 707 27.55 -8.72 -1.12
CA ALA A 707 27.19 -7.45 -0.49
C ALA A 707 26.33 -6.54 -1.40
N THR A 708 26.48 -6.66 -2.73
CA THR A 708 25.75 -5.83 -3.71
C THR A 708 24.51 -6.50 -4.29
N ARG A 709 24.35 -7.80 -4.07
CA ARG A 709 23.23 -8.57 -4.63
C ARG A 709 21.86 -8.11 -4.13
N LEU A 710 21.78 -7.58 -2.92
CA LEU A 710 20.51 -7.22 -2.26
C LEU A 710 20.43 -5.71 -1.93
N ILE A 711 21.28 -4.86 -2.51
CA ILE A 711 21.25 -3.40 -2.25
C ILE A 711 20.20 -2.68 -3.10
N SER A 712 19.61 -1.62 -2.51
CA SER A 712 18.74 -0.65 -3.20
C SER A 712 19.33 0.76 -3.04
N PRO A 713 20.31 1.16 -3.89
CA PRO A 713 21.03 2.41 -3.69
C PRO A 713 20.19 3.65 -3.98
N THR A 714 20.19 4.62 -3.05
CA THR A 714 19.49 5.92 -3.19
C THR A 714 19.93 6.71 -4.41
N LYS A 715 21.19 6.55 -4.80
CA LYS A 715 21.84 7.30 -5.89
C LYS A 715 21.12 7.23 -7.22
N THR A 716 20.50 6.07 -7.52
CA THR A 716 19.72 5.91 -8.76
C THR A 716 18.62 6.97 -8.84
N LEU A 717 17.84 7.13 -7.77
CA LEU A 717 16.71 8.06 -7.71
C LEU A 717 17.18 9.50 -7.63
N GLU A 718 18.28 9.78 -6.91
CA GLU A 718 18.90 11.10 -6.78
C GLU A 718 19.42 11.60 -8.13
N TYR A 719 20.10 10.73 -8.89
CA TYR A 719 20.60 11.05 -10.25
C TYR A 719 19.44 11.30 -11.23
N LEU A 720 18.40 10.46 -11.19
CA LEU A 720 17.23 10.63 -12.04
C LEU A 720 16.42 11.89 -11.66
N ALA A 721 16.31 12.24 -10.38
CA ALA A 721 15.66 13.47 -9.93
C ALA A 721 16.38 14.72 -10.45
N ALA A 722 17.73 14.69 -10.54
CA ALA A 722 18.51 15.72 -11.20
C ALA A 722 18.43 15.67 -12.74
N GLY A 723 17.72 14.70 -13.32
CA GLY A 723 17.60 14.52 -14.77
C GLY A 723 18.88 14.02 -15.44
N LYS A 724 19.78 13.36 -14.69
CA LYS A 724 21.06 12.87 -15.19
C LYS A 724 20.98 11.45 -15.72
N PRO A 725 21.64 11.15 -16.85
CA PRO A 725 21.76 9.77 -17.34
C PRO A 725 22.67 8.95 -16.43
N VAL A 726 22.32 7.66 -16.28
CA VAL A 726 23.03 6.74 -15.37
C VAL A 726 23.50 5.52 -16.14
N VAL A 727 24.77 5.14 -15.93
CA VAL A 727 25.34 3.86 -16.36
C VAL A 727 25.68 3.03 -15.13
N THR A 728 25.17 1.80 -15.09
CA THR A 728 25.26 0.92 -13.92
C THR A 728 25.67 -0.49 -14.30
N THR A 729 26.33 -1.19 -13.38
CA THR A 729 26.43 -2.66 -13.41
C THR A 729 25.06 -3.30 -13.10
N PRO A 730 24.80 -4.59 -13.45
CA PRO A 730 23.48 -5.21 -13.35
C PRO A 730 23.09 -5.59 -11.91
N ILE A 731 22.96 -4.61 -11.02
CA ILE A 731 22.42 -4.77 -9.67
C ILE A 731 20.92 -5.07 -9.78
N PRO A 732 20.39 -6.14 -9.17
CA PRO A 732 19.01 -6.59 -9.38
C PRO A 732 17.96 -5.50 -9.11
N ASP A 733 17.98 -4.86 -7.95
CA ASP A 733 17.00 -3.83 -7.58
C ASP A 733 17.14 -2.53 -8.39
N VAL A 734 18.31 -2.28 -9.01
CA VAL A 734 18.54 -1.13 -9.89
C VAL A 734 18.08 -1.42 -11.31
N ALA A 735 18.51 -2.55 -11.86
CA ALA A 735 18.29 -2.89 -13.27
C ALA A 735 16.80 -3.06 -13.63
N HIS A 736 15.96 -3.46 -12.68
CA HIS A 736 14.52 -3.70 -12.91
C HIS A 736 13.62 -2.49 -12.66
N GLN A 737 14.04 -1.52 -11.83
CA GLN A 737 13.18 -0.39 -11.43
C GLN A 737 12.92 0.62 -12.57
N HIS A 738 13.97 0.92 -13.38
CA HIS A 738 13.88 1.94 -14.44
C HIS A 738 14.60 1.47 -15.72
N PRO A 739 14.19 0.35 -16.36
CA PRO A 739 14.93 -0.27 -17.46
C PRO A 739 15.11 0.64 -18.66
N ASP A 740 14.21 1.60 -18.90
CA ASP A 740 14.28 2.54 -20.03
C ASP A 740 15.12 3.79 -19.76
N LEU A 741 15.50 4.01 -18.48
CA LEU A 741 16.25 5.21 -18.04
C LEU A 741 17.68 4.90 -17.63
N LEU A 742 18.02 3.62 -17.41
CA LEU A 742 19.33 3.19 -16.96
C LEU A 742 20.03 2.41 -18.08
N ALA A 743 21.28 2.75 -18.34
CA ALA A 743 22.15 1.96 -19.19
C ALA A 743 22.83 0.88 -18.33
N VAL A 744 22.46 -0.38 -18.51
CA VAL A 744 23.00 -1.50 -17.75
C VAL A 744 24.13 -2.15 -18.55
N ALA A 745 25.36 -2.16 -18.03
CA ALA A 745 26.55 -2.71 -18.66
C ALA A 745 27.16 -3.84 -17.84
N ARG A 746 27.63 -4.90 -18.51
CA ARG A 746 28.16 -6.10 -17.86
C ARG A 746 29.67 -6.19 -17.89
N THR A 747 30.29 -5.58 -18.89
CA THR A 747 31.74 -5.57 -19.08
C THR A 747 32.25 -4.13 -19.13
N PRO A 748 33.55 -3.90 -18.93
CA PRO A 748 34.12 -2.56 -19.10
C PRO A 748 33.88 -1.98 -20.51
N GLU A 749 33.94 -2.81 -21.56
CA GLU A 749 33.68 -2.40 -22.92
C GLU A 749 32.22 -1.97 -23.13
N ASP A 750 31.26 -2.73 -22.61
CA ASP A 750 29.85 -2.36 -22.61
C ASP A 750 29.62 -1.04 -21.88
N PHE A 751 30.33 -0.84 -20.75
CA PHE A 751 30.22 0.37 -19.94
C PHE A 751 30.73 1.59 -20.69
N VAL A 752 31.87 1.47 -21.38
CA VAL A 752 32.42 2.52 -22.27
C VAL A 752 31.43 2.81 -23.40
N ALA A 753 30.93 1.81 -24.11
CA ALA A 753 30.01 1.96 -25.21
C ALA A 753 28.69 2.66 -24.78
N ALA A 754 28.16 2.31 -23.60
CA ALA A 754 27.00 2.96 -23.00
C ALA A 754 27.24 4.45 -22.72
N CYS A 755 28.40 4.79 -22.16
CA CYS A 755 28.80 6.19 -21.92
C CYS A 755 28.92 6.97 -23.23
N GLU A 756 29.55 6.40 -24.26
CA GLU A 756 29.67 7.01 -25.60
C GLU A 756 28.32 7.30 -26.24
N ALA A 757 27.41 6.34 -26.20
CA ALA A 757 26.06 6.50 -26.71
C ALA A 757 25.31 7.64 -26.01
N ILE A 758 25.47 7.80 -24.70
CA ILE A 758 24.88 8.89 -23.93
C ILE A 758 25.54 10.24 -24.27
N LEU A 759 26.85 10.31 -24.35
CA LEU A 759 27.57 11.54 -24.68
C LEU A 759 27.25 12.02 -26.09
N GLY A 760 27.01 11.11 -27.05
CA GLY A 760 26.63 11.38 -28.44
C GLY A 760 25.23 11.96 -28.62
N ARG A 761 24.38 11.99 -27.59
CA ARG A 761 23.02 12.55 -27.65
C ARG A 761 23.07 14.06 -27.93
N ASP A 762 22.17 14.53 -28.79
CA ASP A 762 22.00 15.98 -29.02
C ASP A 762 21.29 16.67 -27.85
N ALA A 763 21.20 18.00 -27.90
CA ALA A 763 20.59 18.79 -26.83
C ALA A 763 19.11 18.47 -26.59
N THR A 764 18.35 18.16 -27.66
CA THR A 764 16.94 17.81 -27.60
C THR A 764 16.74 16.45 -26.92
N GLN A 765 17.55 15.47 -27.28
CA GLN A 765 17.53 14.14 -26.68
C GLN A 765 17.92 14.20 -25.19
N LYS A 766 18.92 15.02 -24.82
CA LYS A 766 19.32 15.23 -23.43
C LYS A 766 18.22 15.89 -22.61
N ALA A 767 17.54 16.89 -23.17
CA ALA A 767 16.44 17.58 -22.50
C ALA A 767 15.22 16.64 -22.33
N ALA A 768 14.86 15.87 -23.36
CA ALA A 768 13.79 14.88 -23.30
C ALA A 768 14.06 13.79 -22.26
N PHE A 769 15.29 13.26 -22.24
CA PHE A 769 15.72 12.30 -21.22
C PHE A 769 15.56 12.87 -19.81
N GLY A 770 16.07 14.09 -19.57
CA GLY A 770 15.99 14.73 -18.26
C GLY A 770 14.57 14.96 -17.79
N ALA A 771 13.63 15.27 -18.70
CA ALA A 771 12.20 15.38 -18.37
C ALA A 771 11.61 14.02 -18.01
N SER A 772 11.87 12.96 -18.79
CA SER A 772 11.40 11.59 -18.52
C SER A 772 11.97 11.05 -17.21
N ALA A 773 13.26 11.29 -16.92
CA ALA A 773 13.90 10.85 -15.68
C ALA A 773 13.24 11.47 -14.45
N ARG A 774 13.04 12.80 -14.44
CA ARG A 774 12.35 13.49 -13.34
C ARG A 774 10.90 13.04 -13.18
N ALA A 775 10.19 12.83 -14.28
CA ALA A 775 8.81 12.34 -14.23
C ALA A 775 8.71 10.94 -13.62
N ALA A 776 9.64 10.04 -13.98
CA ALA A 776 9.63 8.65 -13.49
C ALA A 776 9.80 8.55 -11.95
N VAL A 777 10.58 9.45 -11.33
CA VAL A 777 10.84 9.42 -9.89
C VAL A 777 9.93 10.39 -9.10
N SER A 778 9.09 11.18 -9.75
CA SER A 778 8.26 12.23 -9.13
C SER A 778 7.32 11.74 -8.04
N GLN A 779 6.93 10.47 -8.09
CA GLN A 779 6.05 9.83 -7.12
C GLN A 779 6.78 9.19 -5.93
N THR A 780 8.11 9.17 -5.94
CA THR A 780 8.94 8.56 -4.90
C THR A 780 9.56 9.66 -4.05
N SER A 781 9.26 9.73 -2.75
CA SER A 781 9.88 10.72 -1.85
C SER A 781 10.03 10.18 -0.43
N TRP A 782 11.03 10.72 0.30
CA TRP A 782 11.24 10.35 1.71
C TRP A 782 10.07 10.75 2.62
N GLU A 783 9.31 11.81 2.27
CA GLU A 783 8.10 12.21 2.98
C GLU A 783 7.04 11.10 2.91
N ARG A 784 6.83 10.53 1.71
CA ARG A 784 5.86 9.42 1.51
C ARG A 784 6.32 8.16 2.23
N THR A 785 7.62 7.84 2.14
CA THR A 785 8.20 6.68 2.83
C THR A 785 8.05 6.80 4.34
N ALA A 786 8.45 7.93 4.93
CA ALA A 786 8.35 8.17 6.36
C ALA A 786 6.89 8.18 6.84
N ALA A 787 5.98 8.81 6.09
CA ALA A 787 4.54 8.79 6.40
C ALA A 787 3.96 7.37 6.40
N ALA A 788 4.34 6.53 5.42
CA ALA A 788 3.90 5.14 5.37
C ALA A 788 4.49 4.30 6.54
N MET A 789 5.75 4.53 6.91
CA MET A 789 6.36 3.90 8.09
C MET A 789 5.69 4.38 9.38
N ALA A 790 5.39 5.68 9.53
CA ALA A 790 4.68 6.25 10.68
C ALA A 790 3.31 5.57 10.88
N LEU A 791 2.58 5.31 9.80
CA LEU A 791 1.30 4.59 9.87
C LEU A 791 1.46 3.17 10.43
N LEU A 792 2.54 2.49 10.12
CA LEU A 792 2.82 1.15 10.66
C LEU A 792 3.22 1.20 12.14
N LEU A 793 4.02 2.19 12.53
CA LEU A 793 4.41 2.41 13.93
C LEU A 793 3.21 2.68 14.83
N ARG A 794 2.21 3.42 14.35
CA ARG A 794 0.96 3.68 15.10
C ARG A 794 0.22 2.40 15.52
N ARG A 795 0.45 1.29 14.85
CA ARG A 795 -0.09 -0.03 15.24
C ARG A 795 0.50 -0.50 16.57
N LEU A 796 1.77 -0.21 16.78
CA LEU A 796 2.49 -0.58 18.00
C LEU A 796 2.15 0.39 19.16
N ASP A 797 1.88 1.66 18.85
CA ASP A 797 1.47 2.66 19.85
C ASP A 797 0.16 2.29 20.57
N VAL A 798 -0.75 1.58 19.91
CA VAL A 798 -2.10 1.22 20.41
C VAL A 798 -2.19 -0.22 20.93
N ALA A 799 -1.17 -1.04 20.74
CA ALA A 799 -1.16 -2.42 21.22
C ALA A 799 -1.18 -2.42 22.77
N PRO A 800 -1.97 -3.29 23.45
CA PRO A 800 -1.87 -3.43 24.88
C PRO A 800 -0.46 -3.89 25.25
N ALA A 801 0.17 -3.25 26.24
CA ALA A 801 1.47 -3.65 26.72
C ALA A 801 1.48 -5.15 27.05
N LEU A 802 2.46 -5.89 26.57
CA LEU A 802 2.62 -7.30 26.89
C LEU A 802 2.75 -7.43 28.40
N PRO A 803 2.08 -8.40 29.07
CA PRO A 803 2.22 -8.57 30.50
C PRO A 803 3.69 -8.86 30.82
N VAL A 804 4.28 -8.01 31.65
CA VAL A 804 5.64 -8.20 32.19
C VAL A 804 5.71 -9.56 32.86
N ALA A 805 6.54 -10.46 32.35
CA ALA A 805 6.84 -11.70 33.03
C ALA A 805 7.39 -11.34 34.42
N PRO A 806 6.88 -11.95 35.51
CA PRO A 806 7.36 -11.63 36.85
C PRO A 806 8.87 -11.89 36.92
N PRO A 807 9.65 -11.03 37.62
CA PRO A 807 11.08 -11.22 37.72
C PRO A 807 11.36 -12.60 38.30
N MET A 808 12.19 -13.39 37.61
CA MET A 808 12.72 -14.64 38.18
C MET A 808 13.33 -14.34 39.53
N GLN A 809 12.77 -14.95 40.56
CA GLN A 809 13.35 -14.88 41.89
C GLN A 809 14.77 -15.46 41.83
N PRO A 810 15.79 -14.80 42.41
CA PRO A 810 17.10 -15.41 42.51
C PRO A 810 17.00 -16.66 43.38
N ALA A 811 17.57 -17.75 42.92
CA ALA A 811 17.72 -18.99 43.69
C ALA A 811 18.43 -18.65 44.98
N ALA A 812 17.85 -19.09 46.09
CA ALA A 812 18.36 -18.87 47.44
C ALA A 812 19.71 -19.54 47.64
N ASP A 813 20.62 -18.72 48.18
CA ASP A 813 21.74 -19.04 49.08
C ASP A 813 22.63 -20.27 48.87
N SER A 814 23.87 -19.98 48.52
CA SER A 814 24.99 -20.61 49.22
C SER A 814 25.93 -19.48 49.71
N GLY A 815 26.01 -19.35 51.02
CA GLY A 815 26.71 -18.28 51.70
C GLY A 815 28.22 -18.23 51.44
N VAL A 816 28.70 -17.00 51.26
CA VAL A 816 30.10 -16.64 51.56
C VAL A 816 30.12 -15.39 52.43
N GLU A 817 30.66 -15.56 53.64
CA GLU A 817 30.94 -14.53 54.62
C GLU A 817 31.88 -13.43 54.09
N LEU A 818 31.48 -12.19 54.30
CA LEU A 818 32.34 -11.04 54.17
C LEU A 818 33.28 -10.95 55.39
N VAL A 819 34.56 -11.14 55.17
CA VAL A 819 35.59 -10.74 56.14
C VAL A 819 36.15 -9.39 55.71
N ALA A 820 35.87 -8.38 56.52
CA ALA A 820 36.54 -7.09 56.46
C ALA A 820 37.82 -7.14 57.25
N ALA A 821 38.90 -6.61 56.74
CA ALA A 821 39.97 -5.97 57.47
C ALA A 821 41.24 -5.67 56.62
N PRO A 822 42.10 -4.81 57.07
CA PRO A 822 41.97 -3.49 57.70
C PRO A 822 42.41 -2.32 56.77
#